data_687c576bb8c13887f8d16bef4777ac18
#
_entry.id   687c576bb8c13887f8d16bef4777ac18
#
_cell.length_a   1.000
_cell.length_b   1.000
_cell.length_c   1.000
_cell.angle_alpha   90.00
_cell.angle_beta   90.00
_cell.angle_gamma   90.00
#
_symmetry.space_group_name_H-M   'P 1'
#
loop_
_entity.id
_entity.type
_entity.pdbx_description
1 polymer ?
#
loop_
_entity_poly.entity_id
_entity_poly.type
_entity_poly.pdbx_seq_one_letter_code
_entity_poly.pdbx_strand_id
1 'polypeptide(L)'
;MKTDLTCIDTRLGTDNHPAYSNGNTLPYTGVPFGMNYFLPQTTHEQGAWFFNPNLPIFQGIRLTHQPSPWIGDFSWCLLTPLTDIPTQEDLYFRQSSYRIQEAIFQPHYLALTSERYQIHTEVTPSLYGAFLRFRGPSELALALHCPNGLTELEFGETNLHFHILDQNHTDQHDFPFYLHFEFDQAITRTHWLGQDLILEFDSPILEARLGTSFISPDLAKSHLPKASFEDMKEKAGRKWQELMDRFEILDTGGEDRTFFDHCLYRSLLFPQTCYEVTPEGKAVHRDFAHNRIQEGKYFTSLGFWDLFRTTFPLYSLVYPELYQEFLEGFLNHYRDTGFLPKWLAPDERGMMPGTLVDGVIADAIQKGLAPDLHTELFEAMLDTARKEDPNGHYGRRGAKEYKKLGYLSTDYHESVSHTIDFSYSDFCIAQTAQILGKEDLAKEYAQSSLSYRTLFDPETGYIRAKDKKGHFRPDFSPISWGRDYAECSAIQATLGALHDIEGLKQLFGGEEGFTHYLTRLATQAPHYEVTGYGYEIHEMSEMAQAPFGQIAISNQPSFHIPYLFRYSQHPEYTSLLIQAIRKEAFQSSFQAYPGDEDNGSLSSWYIWSVLGLYPTCPGKPVYDLGIPLFKHLRLYLPQEKKWIHIHRTAHTAQAHFLQDVSLDGKRIDRVS
;
A
#
# COMPACT_ATOMS: atom_id res chain seq x y z
N MET A 1 -10.43 8.41 -23.62
CA MET A 1 -10.77 6.96 -23.70
C MET A 1 -10.76 6.42 -22.28
N LYS A 2 -11.76 5.61 -21.96
CA LYS A 2 -11.84 4.89 -20.69
C LYS A 2 -10.75 3.83 -20.61
N THR A 3 -10.42 3.39 -19.40
CA THR A 3 -9.49 2.29 -19.17
C THR A 3 -10.03 0.99 -19.76
N ASP A 4 -9.18 0.24 -20.44
CA ASP A 4 -9.48 -1.11 -20.91
C ASP A 4 -8.84 -2.12 -19.93
N LEU A 5 -9.67 -2.77 -19.13
CA LEU A 5 -9.20 -3.75 -18.13
C LEU A 5 -8.44 -4.93 -18.74
N THR A 6 -8.68 -5.24 -20.02
CA THR A 6 -7.97 -6.33 -20.71
C THR A 6 -6.52 -5.99 -21.03
N CYS A 7 -6.16 -4.70 -21.00
CA CYS A 7 -4.80 -4.21 -21.21
C CYS A 7 -3.99 -4.14 -19.91
N ILE A 8 -4.62 -4.36 -18.75
CA ILE A 8 -3.91 -4.35 -17.46
C ILE A 8 -3.33 -5.73 -17.19
N ASP A 9 -2.00 -5.80 -17.20
CA ASP A 9 -1.26 -6.99 -16.76
C ASP A 9 -0.86 -6.83 -15.29
N THR A 10 -1.43 -7.67 -14.41
CA THR A 10 -1.16 -7.58 -12.96
C THR A 10 0.26 -8.00 -12.59
N ARG A 11 1.03 -8.55 -13.52
CA ARG A 11 2.44 -8.98 -13.31
C ARG A 11 3.45 -7.83 -13.35
N LEU A 12 3.07 -6.62 -13.78
CA LEU A 12 4.01 -5.50 -13.75
C LEU A 12 4.47 -5.23 -12.31
N GLY A 13 5.77 -5.08 -12.12
CA GLY A 13 6.35 -4.86 -10.79
C GLY A 13 6.54 -6.12 -9.95
N THR A 14 6.48 -7.31 -10.53
CA THR A 14 6.61 -8.58 -9.78
C THR A 14 7.93 -9.32 -10.00
N ASP A 15 8.87 -8.76 -10.77
CA ASP A 15 10.22 -9.32 -10.92
C ASP A 15 11.12 -8.93 -9.75
N ASN A 16 10.73 -9.41 -8.57
CA ASN A 16 11.32 -9.03 -7.29
C ASN A 16 12.67 -9.73 -7.06
N HIS A 17 13.62 -8.98 -6.50
CA HIS A 17 14.92 -9.51 -6.09
C HIS A 17 15.35 -8.84 -4.77
N PRO A 18 16.02 -9.54 -3.84
CA PRO A 18 16.43 -8.97 -2.55
C PRO A 18 17.26 -7.69 -2.60
N ALA A 19 18.01 -7.46 -3.70
CA ALA A 19 18.83 -6.25 -3.87
C ALA A 19 18.16 -5.16 -4.71
N TYR A 20 17.10 -5.49 -5.44
CA TYR A 20 16.33 -4.58 -6.29
C TYR A 20 14.88 -5.07 -6.31
N SER A 21 14.03 -4.43 -5.57
CA SER A 21 12.67 -4.92 -5.35
C SER A 21 11.78 -4.85 -6.61
N ASN A 22 12.02 -3.89 -7.51
CA ASN A 22 11.27 -3.68 -8.75
C ASN A 22 9.75 -3.52 -8.57
N GLY A 23 9.29 -3.30 -7.34
CA GLY A 23 7.90 -3.21 -6.93
C GLY A 23 7.58 -4.04 -5.69
N ASN A 24 8.30 -5.14 -5.47
CA ASN A 24 8.14 -6.01 -4.32
C ASN A 24 6.68 -6.41 -4.06
N THR A 25 5.98 -6.81 -5.12
CA THR A 25 4.54 -7.06 -5.11
C THR A 25 4.17 -8.35 -5.82
N LEU A 26 2.89 -8.74 -5.72
CA LEU A 26 2.32 -9.95 -6.30
C LEU A 26 1.27 -9.60 -7.38
N PRO A 27 0.99 -10.51 -8.36
CA PRO A 27 0.02 -10.27 -9.43
C PRO A 27 -1.41 -10.54 -8.95
N TYR A 28 -1.95 -9.68 -8.10
CA TYR A 28 -3.25 -9.89 -7.48
C TYR A 28 -4.41 -9.86 -8.47
N THR A 29 -5.22 -10.93 -8.48
CA THR A 29 -6.56 -10.95 -9.03
C THR A 29 -7.56 -10.86 -7.89
N GLY A 30 -8.42 -9.84 -7.89
CA GLY A 30 -9.37 -9.54 -6.83
C GLY A 30 -10.40 -8.51 -7.27
N VAL A 31 -11.25 -8.07 -6.36
CA VAL A 31 -12.04 -6.84 -6.53
C VAL A 31 -11.31 -5.69 -5.84
N PRO A 32 -11.59 -4.43 -6.20
CA PRO A 32 -11.01 -3.29 -5.47
C PRO A 32 -11.24 -3.42 -3.97
N PHE A 33 -10.18 -3.23 -3.18
CA PHE A 33 -10.20 -3.35 -1.71
C PHE A 33 -10.79 -4.67 -1.20
N GLY A 34 -10.66 -5.78 -1.96
CA GLY A 34 -11.20 -7.09 -1.61
C GLY A 34 -10.62 -7.67 -0.34
N MET A 35 -11.38 -8.55 0.35
CA MET A 35 -10.84 -9.28 1.50
C MET A 35 -9.73 -10.23 1.08
N ASN A 36 -9.88 -10.92 -0.06
CA ASN A 36 -8.93 -11.91 -0.56
C ASN A 36 -8.41 -11.53 -1.93
N TYR A 37 -7.16 -11.91 -2.19
CA TYR A 37 -6.57 -11.88 -3.53
C TYR A 37 -6.14 -13.28 -3.96
N PHE A 38 -6.11 -13.50 -5.27
CA PHE A 38 -5.77 -14.78 -5.88
C PHE A 38 -4.66 -14.59 -6.89
N LEU A 39 -3.70 -15.52 -6.91
CA LEU A 39 -2.60 -15.53 -7.87
C LEU A 39 -2.09 -16.97 -8.10
N PRO A 40 -1.42 -17.27 -9.21
CA PRO A 40 -0.70 -18.52 -9.35
C PRO A 40 0.56 -18.46 -8.50
N GLN A 41 0.81 -19.48 -7.69
CA GLN A 41 2.10 -19.66 -7.03
C GLN A 41 3.09 -20.31 -7.98
N THR A 42 4.30 -19.72 -8.12
CA THR A 42 5.35 -20.26 -8.98
C THR A 42 6.52 -20.85 -8.20
N THR A 43 6.64 -20.50 -6.91
CA THR A 43 7.70 -20.99 -6.05
C THR A 43 7.23 -21.02 -4.60
N HIS A 44 7.83 -21.91 -3.80
CA HIS A 44 7.61 -22.00 -2.35
C HIS A 44 8.91 -21.76 -1.56
N GLU A 45 9.98 -21.40 -2.26
CA GLU A 45 11.26 -21.11 -1.62
C GLU A 45 11.16 -19.87 -0.73
N GLN A 46 11.72 -19.97 0.44
CA GLN A 46 11.76 -18.87 1.41
C GLN A 46 12.47 -17.65 0.80
N GLY A 47 11.84 -16.48 0.88
CA GLY A 47 12.34 -15.22 0.32
C GLY A 47 12.07 -15.01 -1.18
N ALA A 48 11.43 -15.95 -1.86
CA ALA A 48 11.07 -15.82 -3.27
C ALA A 48 9.66 -15.26 -3.50
N TRP A 49 8.95 -14.89 -2.41
CA TRP A 49 7.66 -14.18 -2.43
C TRP A 49 6.57 -14.85 -3.27
N PHE A 50 6.60 -16.18 -3.36
CA PHE A 50 5.60 -17.06 -3.98
C PHE A 50 5.39 -16.89 -5.49
N PHE A 51 5.83 -15.81 -6.12
CA PHE A 51 5.65 -15.56 -7.54
C PHE A 51 6.89 -14.93 -8.17
N ASN A 52 7.32 -15.51 -9.30
CA ASN A 52 8.32 -14.93 -10.18
C ASN A 52 7.76 -14.94 -11.61
N PRO A 53 7.62 -13.80 -12.30
CA PRO A 53 6.99 -13.70 -13.61
C PRO A 53 7.78 -14.37 -14.72
N ASN A 54 9.07 -14.66 -14.50
CA ASN A 54 9.97 -15.30 -15.46
C ASN A 54 10.01 -16.83 -15.34
N LEU A 55 9.38 -17.40 -14.27
CA LEU A 55 9.32 -18.85 -14.05
C LEU A 55 8.02 -19.43 -14.64
N PRO A 56 8.10 -20.32 -15.64
CA PRO A 56 6.93 -20.98 -16.20
C PRO A 56 6.46 -22.15 -15.31
N ILE A 57 6.41 -21.96 -14.00
CA ILE A 57 6.04 -22.97 -13.01
C ILE A 57 4.68 -22.60 -12.41
N PHE A 58 3.82 -23.59 -12.23
CA PHE A 58 2.54 -23.49 -11.58
C PHE A 58 2.41 -24.53 -10.49
N GLN A 59 2.34 -24.09 -9.24
CA GLN A 59 2.15 -24.96 -8.07
C GLN A 59 0.70 -25.00 -7.60
N GLY A 60 -0.12 -24.05 -8.01
CA GLY A 60 -1.54 -23.93 -7.67
C GLY A 60 -1.99 -22.48 -7.66
N ILE A 61 -3.28 -22.27 -7.41
CA ILE A 61 -3.89 -20.97 -7.14
C ILE A 61 -3.78 -20.68 -5.66
N ARG A 62 -3.08 -19.61 -5.29
CA ARG A 62 -2.96 -19.13 -3.93
C ARG A 62 -4.05 -18.11 -3.62
N LEU A 63 -4.77 -18.33 -2.53
CA LEU A 63 -5.52 -17.32 -1.81
C LEU A 63 -4.53 -16.64 -0.85
N THR A 64 -4.45 -15.33 -0.85
CA THR A 64 -3.41 -14.58 -0.13
C THR A 64 -3.95 -13.31 0.54
N HIS A 65 -3.35 -12.98 1.69
CA HIS A 65 -3.50 -11.72 2.41
C HIS A 65 -2.13 -11.06 2.63
N GLN A 66 -1.19 -11.28 1.72
CA GLN A 66 0.15 -10.72 1.81
C GLN A 66 0.18 -9.29 1.28
N PRO A 67 0.27 -8.25 2.15
CA PRO A 67 0.36 -6.86 1.70
C PRO A 67 1.75 -6.55 1.11
N SER A 68 2.80 -7.14 1.67
CA SER A 68 4.16 -7.12 1.12
C SER A 68 4.94 -8.34 1.63
N PRO A 69 6.05 -8.72 0.97
CA PRO A 69 6.90 -9.83 1.43
C PRO A 69 7.50 -9.62 2.81
N TRP A 70 7.75 -8.38 3.21
CA TRP A 70 8.34 -8.03 4.51
C TRP A 70 7.40 -8.30 5.69
N ILE A 71 6.10 -8.14 5.45
CA ILE A 71 5.06 -8.36 6.48
C ILE A 71 4.66 -9.83 6.55
N GLY A 72 4.81 -10.55 5.44
CA GLY A 72 4.37 -11.94 5.32
C GLY A 72 2.90 -12.08 4.95
N ASP A 73 2.45 -13.33 4.87
CA ASP A 73 1.08 -13.69 4.51
C ASP A 73 0.37 -14.30 5.71
N PHE A 74 -0.90 -14.07 5.84
CA PHE A 74 -1.72 -14.66 6.89
C PHE A 74 -2.95 -15.34 6.29
N SER A 75 -3.41 -16.42 6.94
CA SER A 75 -4.63 -17.14 6.57
C SER A 75 -4.71 -17.54 5.10
N TRP A 76 -3.61 -18.06 4.54
CA TRP A 76 -3.51 -18.43 3.13
C TRP A 76 -3.71 -19.91 2.87
N CYS A 77 -4.14 -20.26 1.68
CA CYS A 77 -4.18 -21.64 1.19
C CYS A 77 -3.81 -21.71 -0.29
N LEU A 78 -3.36 -22.90 -0.73
CA LEU A 78 -3.01 -23.18 -2.11
C LEU A 78 -3.90 -24.31 -2.64
N LEU A 79 -4.52 -24.09 -3.81
CA LEU A 79 -5.36 -25.04 -4.52
C LEU A 79 -4.66 -25.51 -5.79
N THR A 80 -4.31 -26.79 -5.86
CA THR A 80 -3.63 -27.37 -7.03
C THR A 80 -4.56 -28.33 -7.77
N PRO A 81 -5.02 -28.02 -9.00
CA PRO A 81 -5.80 -28.97 -9.81
C PRO A 81 -4.87 -30.03 -10.43
N LEU A 82 -5.31 -31.29 -10.41
CA LEU A 82 -4.54 -32.47 -10.79
C LEU A 82 -5.39 -33.44 -11.63
N THR A 83 -4.73 -34.28 -12.44
CA THR A 83 -5.34 -35.46 -13.08
C THR A 83 -4.75 -36.78 -12.54
N ASP A 84 -3.68 -36.70 -11.76
CA ASP A 84 -3.03 -37.82 -11.08
C ASP A 84 -2.87 -37.50 -9.58
N ILE A 85 -2.99 -38.51 -8.74
CA ILE A 85 -2.77 -38.38 -7.30
C ILE A 85 -1.25 -38.38 -7.02
N PRO A 86 -0.67 -37.32 -6.46
CA PRO A 86 0.75 -37.29 -6.14
C PRO A 86 1.07 -38.28 -5.02
N THR A 87 2.29 -38.83 -5.05
CA THR A 87 2.78 -39.80 -4.06
C THR A 87 3.71 -39.15 -3.02
N GLN A 88 4.03 -37.88 -3.18
CA GLN A 88 4.91 -37.12 -2.30
C GLN A 88 4.27 -35.78 -1.93
N GLU A 89 4.48 -35.35 -0.69
CA GLU A 89 3.88 -34.15 -0.11
C GLU A 89 4.45 -32.84 -0.70
N ASP A 90 5.75 -32.84 -1.07
CA ASP A 90 6.43 -31.63 -1.57
C ASP A 90 5.78 -31.11 -2.86
N LEU A 91 5.50 -29.81 -2.87
CA LEU A 91 4.92 -29.10 -4.03
C LEU A 91 5.71 -29.29 -5.31
N TYR A 92 7.02 -29.48 -5.23
CA TYR A 92 7.90 -29.75 -6.39
C TYR A 92 7.42 -30.98 -7.20
N PHE A 93 6.95 -32.03 -6.55
CA PHE A 93 6.54 -33.26 -7.24
C PHE A 93 5.17 -33.17 -7.91
N ARG A 94 4.37 -32.18 -7.57
CA ARG A 94 3.04 -31.94 -8.19
C ARG A 94 2.94 -30.68 -9.02
N GLN A 95 3.99 -29.85 -9.06
CA GLN A 95 4.01 -28.66 -9.90
C GLN A 95 3.92 -29.01 -11.39
N SER A 96 3.46 -28.06 -12.18
CA SER A 96 3.39 -28.10 -13.63
C SER A 96 4.15 -26.94 -14.23
N SER A 97 4.44 -26.99 -15.52
CA SER A 97 4.73 -25.78 -16.29
C SER A 97 3.42 -25.14 -16.79
N TYR A 98 3.49 -23.85 -17.14
CA TYR A 98 2.47 -23.15 -17.91
C TYR A 98 3.13 -22.21 -18.92
N ARG A 99 2.38 -21.77 -19.95
CA ARG A 99 2.91 -20.84 -20.96
C ARG A 99 2.63 -19.43 -20.51
N ILE A 100 3.71 -18.70 -20.16
CA ILE A 100 3.65 -17.35 -19.60
C ILE A 100 2.89 -16.39 -20.53
N GLN A 101 3.06 -16.52 -21.85
CA GLN A 101 2.45 -15.63 -22.86
C GLN A 101 0.97 -15.93 -23.14
N GLU A 102 0.51 -17.14 -22.81
CA GLU A 102 -0.88 -17.56 -23.03
C GLU A 102 -1.75 -17.37 -21.78
N ALA A 103 -1.10 -17.15 -20.64
CA ALA A 103 -1.81 -16.91 -19.38
C ALA A 103 -2.40 -15.50 -19.31
N ILE A 104 -3.57 -15.39 -18.73
CA ILE A 104 -4.30 -14.11 -18.54
C ILE A 104 -4.15 -13.68 -17.09
N PHE A 105 -3.60 -12.50 -16.91
CA PHE A 105 -3.38 -11.87 -15.61
C PHE A 105 -4.07 -10.49 -15.58
N GLN A 106 -5.34 -10.47 -15.24
CA GLN A 106 -6.15 -9.25 -15.16
C GLN A 106 -6.64 -9.01 -13.74
N PRO A 107 -6.98 -7.78 -13.36
CA PRO A 107 -7.48 -7.46 -12.01
C PRO A 107 -8.65 -8.33 -11.56
N HIS A 108 -9.57 -8.64 -12.47
CA HIS A 108 -10.84 -9.34 -12.21
C HIS A 108 -10.90 -10.78 -12.75
N TYR A 109 -9.84 -11.23 -13.44
CA TYR A 109 -9.83 -12.53 -14.10
C TYR A 109 -8.41 -13.05 -14.28
N LEU A 110 -8.20 -14.28 -13.84
CA LEU A 110 -6.98 -15.05 -14.01
C LEU A 110 -7.28 -16.31 -14.78
N ALA A 111 -6.46 -16.65 -15.78
CA ALA A 111 -6.56 -17.94 -16.47
C ALA A 111 -5.19 -18.43 -16.93
N LEU A 112 -4.96 -19.72 -16.77
CA LEU A 112 -3.77 -20.41 -17.29
C LEU A 112 -4.05 -21.90 -17.53
N THR A 113 -3.19 -22.55 -18.31
CA THR A 113 -3.24 -24.00 -18.51
C THR A 113 -1.98 -24.65 -17.93
N SER A 114 -2.17 -25.60 -17.03
CA SER A 114 -1.10 -26.44 -16.50
C SER A 114 -0.71 -27.49 -17.55
N GLU A 115 0.49 -27.44 -18.08
CA GLU A 115 0.92 -28.27 -19.23
C GLU A 115 1.09 -29.76 -18.87
N ARG A 116 1.52 -30.07 -17.66
CA ARG A 116 1.65 -31.45 -17.17
C ARG A 116 0.31 -32.17 -17.11
N TYR A 117 -0.70 -31.48 -16.62
CA TYR A 117 -2.03 -32.03 -16.35
C TYR A 117 -3.03 -31.69 -17.45
N GLN A 118 -2.69 -30.79 -18.37
CA GLN A 118 -3.57 -30.25 -19.41
C GLN A 118 -4.88 -29.68 -18.83
N ILE A 119 -4.79 -29.07 -17.66
CA ILE A 119 -5.95 -28.47 -16.99
C ILE A 119 -5.95 -26.95 -17.24
N HIS A 120 -7.02 -26.45 -17.84
CA HIS A 120 -7.32 -25.04 -17.93
C HIS A 120 -8.00 -24.57 -16.65
N THR A 121 -7.35 -23.65 -15.95
CA THR A 121 -7.80 -23.07 -14.68
C THR A 121 -8.21 -21.64 -14.89
N GLU A 122 -9.40 -21.26 -14.41
CA GLU A 122 -9.93 -19.91 -14.46
C GLU A 122 -10.36 -19.47 -13.04
N VAL A 123 -10.12 -18.21 -12.69
CA VAL A 123 -10.54 -17.62 -11.40
C VAL A 123 -11.18 -16.26 -11.64
N THR A 124 -12.35 -16.05 -11.05
CA THR A 124 -12.96 -14.72 -10.92
C THR A 124 -13.30 -14.44 -9.45
N PRO A 125 -12.89 -13.27 -8.92
CA PRO A 125 -13.04 -12.96 -7.50
C PRO A 125 -14.42 -12.42 -7.14
N SER A 126 -14.77 -12.55 -5.86
CA SER A 126 -15.81 -11.76 -5.18
C SER A 126 -15.18 -10.94 -4.04
N LEU A 127 -16.00 -10.19 -3.29
CA LEU A 127 -15.48 -9.43 -2.13
C LEU A 127 -14.89 -10.34 -1.06
N TYR A 128 -15.50 -11.50 -0.80
CA TYR A 128 -15.18 -12.42 0.28
C TYR A 128 -14.78 -13.83 -0.20
N GLY A 129 -14.49 -13.98 -1.49
CA GLY A 129 -14.13 -15.30 -2.03
C GLY A 129 -13.88 -15.29 -3.53
N ALA A 130 -14.16 -16.43 -4.19
CA ALA A 130 -13.96 -16.57 -5.63
C ALA A 130 -14.87 -17.64 -6.24
N PHE A 131 -14.97 -17.60 -7.56
CA PHE A 131 -15.47 -18.69 -8.37
C PHE A 131 -14.31 -19.22 -9.25
N LEU A 132 -13.97 -20.49 -9.07
CA LEU A 132 -12.92 -21.18 -9.80
C LEU A 132 -13.55 -22.20 -10.75
N ARG A 133 -12.92 -22.37 -11.91
CA ARG A 133 -13.34 -23.34 -12.92
C ARG A 133 -12.14 -24.08 -13.46
N PHE A 134 -12.23 -25.40 -13.51
CA PHE A 134 -11.18 -26.30 -13.98
C PHE A 134 -11.72 -27.17 -15.11
N ARG A 135 -10.97 -27.29 -16.20
CA ARG A 135 -11.27 -28.17 -17.32
C ARG A 135 -10.05 -28.97 -17.70
N GLY A 136 -10.11 -30.27 -17.56
CA GLY A 136 -9.04 -31.20 -17.86
C GLY A 136 -9.39 -32.22 -18.94
N PRO A 137 -8.45 -33.08 -19.32
CA PRO A 137 -8.66 -34.17 -20.29
C PRO A 137 -9.33 -35.42 -19.70
N SER A 138 -9.34 -35.55 -18.38
CA SER A 138 -9.87 -36.68 -17.62
C SER A 138 -10.46 -36.22 -16.28
N GLU A 139 -10.88 -37.16 -15.45
CA GLU A 139 -11.30 -36.93 -14.07
C GLU A 139 -10.31 -36.04 -13.29
N LEU A 140 -10.86 -35.15 -12.49
CA LEU A 140 -10.07 -34.14 -11.78
C LEU A 140 -9.90 -34.47 -10.30
N ALA A 141 -8.76 -34.06 -9.77
CA ALA A 141 -8.55 -33.94 -8.33
C ALA A 141 -8.13 -32.52 -7.98
N LEU A 142 -8.40 -32.10 -6.75
CA LEU A 142 -8.01 -30.80 -6.21
C LEU A 142 -7.23 -31.03 -4.91
N ALA A 143 -5.96 -30.64 -4.87
CA ALA A 143 -5.17 -30.66 -3.65
C ALA A 143 -5.27 -29.31 -2.94
N LEU A 144 -5.56 -29.36 -1.64
CA LEU A 144 -5.61 -28.24 -0.73
C LEU A 144 -4.37 -28.29 0.18
N HIS A 145 -3.54 -27.28 0.10
CA HIS A 145 -2.38 -27.10 0.98
C HIS A 145 -2.58 -25.88 1.87
N CYS A 146 -2.64 -26.11 3.19
CA CYS A 146 -2.75 -25.06 4.21
C CYS A 146 -1.62 -25.27 5.22
N PRO A 147 -0.63 -24.40 5.31
CA PRO A 147 0.57 -24.63 6.12
C PRO A 147 0.28 -24.73 7.63
N ASN A 148 -0.76 -24.04 8.11
CA ASN A 148 -1.20 -24.09 9.51
C ASN A 148 -2.19 -25.24 9.78
N GLY A 149 -2.40 -26.13 8.79
CA GLY A 149 -3.35 -27.22 8.86
C GLY A 149 -4.79 -26.82 8.62
N LEU A 150 -5.62 -27.84 8.37
CA LEU A 150 -7.08 -27.70 8.26
C LEU A 150 -7.71 -28.16 9.58
N THR A 151 -8.46 -27.28 10.22
CA THR A 151 -9.08 -27.53 11.52
C THR A 151 -10.60 -27.58 11.37
N GLU A 152 -11.30 -28.40 12.18
CA GLU A 152 -12.77 -28.58 12.15
C GLU A 152 -13.30 -28.87 10.73
N LEU A 153 -12.67 -29.85 10.08
CA LEU A 153 -12.97 -30.25 8.72
C LEU A 153 -14.29 -31.01 8.64
N GLU A 154 -15.23 -30.51 7.87
CA GLU A 154 -16.53 -31.13 7.60
C GLU A 154 -16.74 -31.33 6.10
N PHE A 155 -17.22 -32.50 5.70
CA PHE A 155 -17.53 -32.90 4.34
C PHE A 155 -19.04 -33.08 4.14
N GLY A 156 -19.56 -32.56 3.04
CA GLY A 156 -20.81 -32.99 2.44
C GLY A 156 -20.54 -33.68 1.10
N GLU A 157 -21.59 -34.03 0.38
CA GLU A 157 -21.50 -34.67 -0.93
C GLU A 157 -20.82 -33.75 -1.96
N THR A 158 -21.17 -32.45 -1.97
CA THR A 158 -20.67 -31.45 -2.91
C THR A 158 -20.06 -30.24 -2.21
N ASN A 159 -19.74 -30.33 -0.93
CA ASN A 159 -19.19 -29.21 -0.19
C ASN A 159 -18.13 -29.62 0.82
N LEU A 160 -17.30 -28.67 1.16
CA LEU A 160 -16.24 -28.80 2.13
C LEU A 160 -16.20 -27.54 2.99
N HIS A 161 -16.12 -27.72 4.30
CA HIS A 161 -15.95 -26.62 5.24
C HIS A 161 -14.79 -26.92 6.18
N PHE A 162 -13.96 -25.91 6.46
CA PHE A 162 -12.88 -25.96 7.45
C PHE A 162 -12.48 -24.56 7.86
N HIS A 163 -11.63 -24.44 8.88
CA HIS A 163 -10.92 -23.20 9.13
C HIS A 163 -9.39 -23.41 9.25
N ILE A 164 -8.67 -22.35 9.00
CA ILE A 164 -7.25 -22.22 9.24
C ILE A 164 -7.10 -21.41 10.53
N LEU A 165 -6.34 -21.91 11.50
CA LEU A 165 -5.99 -21.15 12.70
C LEU A 165 -4.66 -20.45 12.48
N ASP A 166 -4.70 -19.13 12.33
CA ASP A 166 -3.49 -18.35 12.15
C ASP A 166 -2.78 -18.11 13.47
N GLN A 167 -1.47 -18.40 13.52
CA GLN A 167 -0.64 -18.35 14.72
C GLN A 167 0.65 -17.57 14.53
N ASN A 168 1.01 -17.26 13.28
CA ASN A 168 2.38 -16.85 12.96
C ASN A 168 2.53 -15.35 12.68
N HIS A 169 1.43 -14.64 12.43
CA HIS A 169 1.46 -13.28 11.90
C HIS A 169 0.82 -12.25 12.83
N THR A 170 0.22 -12.69 13.93
CA THR A 170 -0.34 -11.82 14.97
C THR A 170 0.47 -11.92 16.25
N ASP A 171 0.72 -10.78 16.87
CA ASP A 171 1.47 -10.74 18.13
C ASP A 171 0.60 -11.03 19.36
N GLN A 172 -0.72 -11.01 19.20
CA GLN A 172 -1.66 -11.00 20.31
C GLN A 172 -2.37 -12.36 20.52
N HIS A 173 -3.08 -12.86 19.51
CA HIS A 173 -3.94 -14.03 19.63
C HIS A 173 -4.07 -14.80 18.32
N ASP A 174 -4.18 -16.11 18.43
CA ASP A 174 -4.60 -16.95 17.32
C ASP A 174 -6.01 -16.60 16.88
N PHE A 175 -6.27 -16.59 15.58
CA PHE A 175 -7.60 -16.31 15.06
C PHE A 175 -7.97 -17.25 13.92
N PRO A 176 -9.25 -17.63 13.80
CA PRO A 176 -9.71 -18.51 12.74
C PRO A 176 -9.99 -17.73 11.44
N PHE A 177 -9.70 -18.38 10.32
CA PHE A 177 -10.15 -18.01 9.01
C PHE A 177 -10.96 -19.17 8.42
N TYR A 178 -12.25 -18.98 8.25
CA TYR A 178 -13.20 -19.97 7.79
C TYR A 178 -13.29 -19.99 6.28
N LEU A 179 -13.23 -21.19 5.67
CA LEU A 179 -13.38 -21.40 4.24
C LEU A 179 -14.54 -22.37 4.00
N HIS A 180 -15.41 -22.03 3.06
CA HIS A 180 -16.50 -22.88 2.61
C HIS A 180 -16.44 -23.02 1.10
N PHE A 181 -16.32 -24.28 0.63
CA PHE A 181 -16.36 -24.63 -0.78
C PHE A 181 -17.68 -25.28 -1.14
N GLU A 182 -18.27 -24.89 -2.27
CA GLU A 182 -19.33 -25.64 -2.96
C GLU A 182 -18.84 -26.03 -4.35
N PHE A 183 -18.98 -27.32 -4.69
CA PHE A 183 -18.62 -27.90 -5.96
C PHE A 183 -19.88 -28.25 -6.75
N ASP A 184 -19.83 -28.16 -8.08
CA ASP A 184 -20.90 -28.65 -8.98
C ASP A 184 -20.87 -30.16 -9.19
N GLN A 185 -19.86 -30.86 -8.67
CA GLN A 185 -19.63 -32.29 -8.72
C GLN A 185 -19.55 -32.88 -7.32
N ALA A 186 -19.94 -34.15 -7.16
CA ALA A 186 -19.77 -34.87 -5.91
C ALA A 186 -18.29 -35.20 -5.63
N ILE A 187 -17.87 -35.06 -4.39
CA ILE A 187 -16.56 -35.57 -3.91
C ILE A 187 -16.66 -37.10 -3.83
N THR A 188 -15.94 -37.80 -4.70
CA THR A 188 -16.01 -39.24 -4.80
C THR A 188 -15.04 -39.95 -3.86
N ARG A 189 -13.87 -39.35 -3.63
CA ARG A 189 -12.84 -39.85 -2.71
C ARG A 189 -12.07 -38.70 -2.08
N THR A 190 -11.46 -39.00 -0.93
CA THR A 190 -10.55 -38.09 -0.24
C THR A 190 -9.28 -38.83 0.17
N HIS A 191 -8.15 -38.14 0.04
CA HIS A 191 -6.84 -38.63 0.46
C HIS A 191 -6.10 -37.58 1.29
N TRP A 192 -5.33 -38.06 2.27
CA TRP A 192 -4.37 -37.23 2.95
C TRP A 192 -2.96 -37.58 2.45
N LEU A 193 -2.20 -36.55 2.07
CA LEU A 193 -0.80 -36.63 1.72
C LEU A 193 -0.03 -35.67 2.63
N GLY A 194 0.51 -36.20 3.75
CA GLY A 194 1.02 -35.36 4.82
C GLY A 194 -0.08 -34.45 5.41
N GLN A 195 0.11 -33.15 5.28
CA GLN A 195 -0.88 -32.14 5.73
C GLN A 195 -1.88 -31.75 4.62
N ASP A 196 -1.66 -32.20 3.39
CA ASP A 196 -2.49 -31.85 2.25
C ASP A 196 -3.71 -32.73 2.12
N LEU A 197 -4.85 -32.12 1.88
CA LEU A 197 -6.09 -32.80 1.56
C LEU A 197 -6.30 -32.85 0.05
N ILE A 198 -6.49 -34.02 -0.51
CA ILE A 198 -6.80 -34.24 -1.93
C ILE A 198 -8.24 -34.70 -2.06
N LEU A 199 -9.02 -34.01 -2.89
CA LEU A 199 -10.40 -34.33 -3.24
C LEU A 199 -10.43 -34.86 -4.68
N GLU A 200 -11.10 -35.99 -4.92
CA GLU A 200 -11.30 -36.54 -6.27
C GLU A 200 -12.75 -36.34 -6.74
N PHE A 201 -12.90 -36.12 -8.05
CA PHE A 201 -14.16 -35.90 -8.73
C PHE A 201 -14.22 -36.73 -10.01
N ASP A 202 -15.34 -37.44 -10.25
CA ASP A 202 -15.55 -38.27 -11.45
C ASP A 202 -15.97 -37.40 -12.66
N SER A 203 -15.24 -36.28 -12.92
CA SER A 203 -15.56 -35.34 -13.98
C SER A 203 -14.29 -34.64 -14.52
N PRO A 204 -14.22 -34.41 -15.84
CA PRO A 204 -13.17 -33.59 -16.45
C PRO A 204 -13.43 -32.08 -16.32
N ILE A 205 -14.57 -31.67 -15.75
CA ILE A 205 -14.93 -30.27 -15.51
C ILE A 205 -15.37 -30.15 -14.06
N LEU A 206 -14.83 -29.14 -13.37
CA LEU A 206 -15.15 -28.84 -11.99
C LEU A 206 -15.35 -27.34 -11.83
N GLU A 207 -16.47 -26.94 -11.27
CA GLU A 207 -16.72 -25.60 -10.78
C GLU A 207 -16.69 -25.58 -9.25
N ALA A 208 -15.88 -24.69 -8.68
CA ALA A 208 -15.75 -24.53 -7.23
C ALA A 208 -16.04 -23.08 -6.81
N ARG A 209 -17.04 -22.91 -5.97
CA ARG A 209 -17.36 -21.63 -5.33
C ARG A 209 -16.74 -21.60 -3.95
N LEU A 210 -16.01 -20.52 -3.66
CA LEU A 210 -15.36 -20.29 -2.38
C LEU A 210 -15.98 -19.07 -1.71
N GLY A 211 -16.40 -19.23 -0.47
CA GLY A 211 -16.72 -18.14 0.46
C GLY A 211 -15.81 -18.22 1.68
N THR A 212 -15.40 -17.07 2.18
CA THR A 212 -14.49 -16.97 3.33
C THR A 212 -15.03 -16.03 4.40
N SER A 213 -14.53 -16.17 5.63
CA SER A 213 -14.91 -15.32 6.77
C SER A 213 -13.84 -15.34 7.87
N PHE A 214 -13.57 -14.19 8.48
CA PHE A 214 -12.84 -14.10 9.76
C PHE A 214 -13.78 -14.20 10.98
N ILE A 215 -15.08 -14.33 10.77
CA ILE A 215 -16.11 -14.24 11.81
C ILE A 215 -16.66 -15.61 12.15
N SER A 216 -17.27 -16.33 11.17
CA SER A 216 -17.93 -17.60 11.41
C SER A 216 -18.07 -18.47 10.15
N PRO A 217 -18.28 -19.81 10.34
CA PRO A 217 -18.60 -20.72 9.24
C PRO A 217 -19.86 -20.34 8.46
N ASP A 218 -20.89 -19.87 9.15
CA ASP A 218 -22.16 -19.46 8.53
C ASP A 218 -21.97 -18.24 7.61
N LEU A 219 -21.15 -17.28 8.02
CA LEU A 219 -20.81 -16.15 7.16
C LEU A 219 -19.96 -16.58 5.96
N ALA A 220 -18.98 -17.47 6.14
CA ALA A 220 -18.21 -18.03 5.02
C ALA A 220 -19.16 -18.68 3.98
N LYS A 221 -20.12 -19.46 4.42
CA LYS A 221 -21.16 -20.05 3.57
C LYS A 221 -22.05 -19.01 2.91
N SER A 222 -22.43 -17.95 3.62
CA SER A 222 -23.28 -16.89 3.08
C SER A 222 -22.59 -16.06 1.98
N HIS A 223 -21.26 -16.02 1.98
CA HIS A 223 -20.40 -15.32 1.04
C HIS A 223 -20.16 -16.05 -0.27
N LEU A 224 -20.65 -17.28 -0.41
CA LEU A 224 -20.53 -18.02 -1.67
C LEU A 224 -21.09 -17.23 -2.86
N PRO A 225 -20.38 -17.19 -4.00
CA PRO A 225 -20.89 -16.63 -5.23
C PRO A 225 -22.18 -17.31 -5.69
N LYS A 226 -23.26 -16.55 -5.92
CA LYS A 226 -24.59 -17.08 -6.28
C LYS A 226 -24.90 -16.99 -7.77
N ALA A 227 -24.15 -16.17 -8.53
CA ALA A 227 -24.33 -15.98 -9.95
C ALA A 227 -23.50 -17.02 -10.76
N SER A 228 -23.67 -17.04 -12.07
CA SER A 228 -22.82 -17.83 -12.96
C SER A 228 -21.38 -17.30 -12.98
N PHE A 229 -20.45 -18.11 -13.48
CA PHE A 229 -19.04 -17.69 -13.59
C PHE A 229 -18.90 -16.41 -14.44
N GLU A 230 -19.58 -16.35 -15.58
CA GLU A 230 -19.51 -15.21 -16.50
C GLU A 230 -20.12 -13.93 -15.88
N ASP A 231 -21.26 -14.06 -15.18
CA ASP A 231 -21.88 -12.92 -14.48
C ASP A 231 -20.97 -12.40 -13.34
N MET A 232 -20.28 -13.31 -12.63
CA MET A 232 -19.33 -12.93 -11.59
C MET A 232 -18.13 -12.21 -12.17
N LYS A 233 -17.58 -12.71 -13.28
CA LYS A 233 -16.46 -12.08 -13.99
C LYS A 233 -16.84 -10.67 -14.46
N GLU A 234 -18.02 -10.53 -15.08
CA GLU A 234 -18.53 -9.23 -15.49
C GLU A 234 -18.74 -8.28 -14.31
N LYS A 235 -19.30 -8.78 -13.21
CA LYS A 235 -19.53 -7.99 -11.99
C LYS A 235 -18.21 -7.51 -11.36
N ALA A 236 -17.21 -8.37 -11.30
CA ALA A 236 -15.87 -8.02 -10.80
C ALA A 236 -15.23 -6.95 -11.72
N GLY A 237 -15.32 -7.13 -13.03
CA GLY A 237 -14.84 -6.15 -14.00
C GLY A 237 -15.54 -4.79 -13.88
N ARG A 238 -16.86 -4.76 -13.70
CA ARG A 238 -17.61 -3.51 -13.50
C ARG A 238 -17.16 -2.73 -12.27
N LYS A 239 -16.85 -3.41 -11.16
CA LYS A 239 -16.34 -2.75 -9.94
C LYS A 239 -15.02 -2.02 -10.20
N TRP A 240 -14.10 -2.63 -10.93
CA TRP A 240 -12.86 -1.99 -11.35
C TRP A 240 -13.14 -0.79 -12.27
N GLN A 241 -14.00 -1.00 -13.28
CA GLN A 241 -14.32 0.03 -14.26
C GLN A 241 -14.92 1.29 -13.63
N GLU A 242 -15.82 1.14 -12.64
CA GLU A 242 -16.46 2.26 -11.93
C GLU A 242 -15.45 3.19 -11.25
N LEU A 243 -14.41 2.62 -10.65
CA LEU A 243 -13.39 3.40 -9.94
C LEU A 243 -12.36 3.98 -10.93
N MET A 244 -11.92 3.20 -11.89
CA MET A 244 -10.90 3.62 -12.86
C MET A 244 -11.43 4.65 -13.85
N ASP A 245 -12.72 4.62 -14.19
CA ASP A 245 -13.39 5.58 -15.07
C ASP A 245 -13.46 7.01 -14.51
N ARG A 246 -13.01 7.23 -13.28
CA ARG A 246 -12.82 8.59 -12.73
C ARG A 246 -11.62 9.32 -13.33
N PHE A 247 -10.79 8.61 -14.06
CA PHE A 247 -9.70 9.16 -14.87
C PHE A 247 -9.94 8.85 -16.33
N GLU A 248 -9.80 9.86 -17.18
CA GLU A 248 -9.84 9.66 -18.63
C GLU A 248 -8.66 10.37 -19.30
N ILE A 249 -7.86 9.59 -20.01
CA ILE A 249 -6.80 10.11 -20.87
C ILE A 249 -7.39 10.26 -22.27
N LEU A 250 -7.31 11.45 -22.84
CA LEU A 250 -7.90 11.80 -24.13
C LEU A 250 -6.88 11.75 -25.29
N ASP A 251 -5.63 11.50 -24.97
CA ASP A 251 -4.54 11.29 -25.93
C ASP A 251 -4.46 9.83 -26.39
N THR A 252 -3.70 9.58 -27.45
CA THR A 252 -3.30 8.22 -27.87
C THR A 252 -2.13 7.78 -26.98
N GLY A 253 -2.38 6.92 -25.99
CA GLY A 253 -1.51 6.79 -24.82
C GLY A 253 -0.24 5.94 -24.93
N GLY A 254 -0.14 4.92 -25.78
CA GLY A 254 1.02 4.02 -25.82
C GLY A 254 1.37 3.40 -24.45
N GLU A 255 2.65 3.13 -24.21
CA GLU A 255 3.16 2.50 -22.99
C GLU A 255 2.90 3.32 -21.72
N ASP A 256 3.01 4.63 -21.79
CA ASP A 256 2.69 5.55 -20.68
C ASP A 256 1.25 5.36 -20.19
N ARG A 257 0.31 5.12 -21.11
CA ARG A 257 -1.08 4.86 -20.77
C ARG A 257 -1.24 3.51 -20.08
N THR A 258 -0.62 2.46 -20.61
CA THR A 258 -0.67 1.12 -20.03
C THR A 258 -0.12 1.14 -18.61
N PHE A 259 0.99 1.82 -18.39
CA PHE A 259 1.58 1.93 -17.06
C PHE A 259 0.74 2.79 -16.10
N PHE A 260 0.13 3.88 -16.58
CA PHE A 260 -0.80 4.67 -15.78
C PHE A 260 -2.02 3.83 -15.33
N ASP A 261 -2.63 3.08 -16.23
CA ASP A 261 -3.77 2.21 -15.91
C ASP A 261 -3.36 1.10 -14.92
N HIS A 262 -2.13 0.56 -15.03
CA HIS A 262 -1.55 -0.35 -14.03
C HIS A 262 -1.38 0.33 -12.66
N CYS A 263 -0.86 1.56 -12.61
CA CYS A 263 -0.74 2.30 -11.34
C CYS A 263 -2.11 2.58 -10.71
N LEU A 264 -3.15 2.84 -11.49
CA LEU A 264 -4.52 2.94 -10.99
C LEU A 264 -4.99 1.62 -10.36
N TYR A 265 -4.74 0.49 -11.04
CA TYR A 265 -5.04 -0.83 -10.48
C TYR A 265 -4.33 -1.04 -9.15
N ARG A 266 -3.02 -0.78 -9.08
CA ARG A 266 -2.23 -0.95 -7.85
C ARG A 266 -2.74 -0.07 -6.70
N SER A 267 -3.09 1.19 -6.99
CA SER A 267 -3.59 2.14 -5.98
C SER A 267 -4.98 1.80 -5.43
N LEU A 268 -5.71 0.83 -6.00
CA LEU A 268 -7.06 0.44 -5.57
C LEU A 268 -7.13 -0.96 -4.93
N LEU A 269 -5.98 -1.53 -4.56
CA LEU A 269 -5.91 -2.83 -3.89
C LEU A 269 -6.01 -2.73 -2.36
N PHE A 270 -5.40 -1.72 -1.77
CA PHE A 270 -5.27 -1.57 -0.31
C PHE A 270 -5.83 -0.23 0.18
N PRO A 271 -6.39 -0.18 1.41
CA PRO A 271 -6.44 -1.25 2.41
C PRO A 271 -7.43 -2.36 2.04
N GLN A 272 -7.19 -3.59 2.50
CA GLN A 272 -8.14 -4.68 2.30
C GLN A 272 -9.33 -4.59 3.26
N THR A 273 -10.52 -4.88 2.75
CA THR A 273 -11.72 -5.07 3.57
C THR A 273 -11.50 -6.20 4.57
N CYS A 274 -11.69 -5.92 5.86
CA CYS A 274 -11.58 -6.91 6.94
C CYS A 274 -12.80 -6.85 7.87
N TYR A 275 -13.95 -6.50 7.31
CA TYR A 275 -15.27 -6.59 7.94
C TYR A 275 -16.21 -7.34 7.01
N GLU A 276 -17.28 -7.84 7.58
CA GLU A 276 -18.28 -8.65 6.88
C GLU A 276 -19.67 -8.10 7.14
N VAL A 277 -20.60 -8.35 6.21
CA VAL A 277 -21.99 -7.93 6.37
C VAL A 277 -22.84 -9.15 6.68
N THR A 278 -23.49 -9.15 7.84
CA THR A 278 -24.39 -10.22 8.24
C THR A 278 -25.63 -10.26 7.34
N PRO A 279 -26.39 -11.38 7.32
CA PRO A 279 -27.65 -11.46 6.57
C PRO A 279 -28.68 -10.39 6.94
N GLU A 280 -28.59 -9.84 8.17
CA GLU A 280 -29.42 -8.74 8.64
C GLU A 280 -28.92 -7.35 8.18
N GLY A 281 -27.82 -7.30 7.45
CA GLY A 281 -27.25 -6.08 6.90
C GLY A 281 -26.35 -5.30 7.88
N LYS A 282 -25.90 -5.92 8.98
CA LYS A 282 -24.96 -5.29 9.93
C LYS A 282 -23.51 -5.54 9.51
N ALA A 283 -22.69 -4.49 9.51
CA ALA A 283 -21.25 -4.62 9.41
C ALA A 283 -20.67 -5.12 10.73
N VAL A 284 -19.83 -6.16 10.67
CA VAL A 284 -19.14 -6.75 11.83
C VAL A 284 -17.69 -7.06 11.46
N HIS A 285 -16.80 -6.97 12.44
CA HIS A 285 -15.39 -7.30 12.25
C HIS A 285 -14.83 -8.07 13.44
N ARG A 286 -13.69 -8.71 13.24
CA ARG A 286 -12.90 -9.27 14.32
C ARG A 286 -11.98 -8.20 14.91
N ASP A 287 -12.11 -7.94 16.21
CA ASP A 287 -11.12 -7.25 17.00
C ASP A 287 -9.94 -8.22 17.22
N PHE A 288 -8.88 -8.07 16.45
CA PHE A 288 -7.72 -8.95 16.51
C PHE A 288 -6.91 -8.77 17.81
N ALA A 289 -6.98 -7.61 18.44
CA ALA A 289 -6.27 -7.38 19.71
C ALA A 289 -6.85 -8.14 20.88
N HIS A 290 -8.18 -8.44 20.88
CA HIS A 290 -8.87 -9.12 21.98
C HIS A 290 -9.62 -10.38 21.52
N ASN A 291 -9.48 -10.78 20.26
CA ASN A 291 -10.11 -11.96 19.65
C ASN A 291 -11.63 -12.05 19.89
N ARG A 292 -12.35 -10.99 19.64
CA ARG A 292 -13.81 -10.86 19.80
C ARG A 292 -14.45 -10.25 18.56
N ILE A 293 -15.77 -10.40 18.41
CA ILE A 293 -16.52 -9.82 17.29
C ILE A 293 -17.13 -8.49 17.75
N GLN A 294 -16.95 -7.46 16.92
CA GLN A 294 -17.43 -6.10 17.12
C GLN A 294 -18.28 -5.64 15.95
N GLU A 295 -19.18 -4.65 16.19
CA GLU A 295 -19.94 -4.00 15.12
C GLU A 295 -19.09 -2.91 14.44
N GLY A 296 -19.28 -2.73 13.14
CA GLY A 296 -18.68 -1.67 12.34
C GLY A 296 -17.70 -2.20 11.29
N LYS A 297 -17.23 -1.28 10.44
CA LYS A 297 -16.26 -1.56 9.37
C LYS A 297 -14.84 -1.69 9.94
N TYR A 298 -14.02 -2.46 9.27
CA TYR A 298 -12.61 -2.61 9.59
C TYR A 298 -11.80 -2.86 8.31
N PHE A 299 -10.57 -2.33 8.29
CA PHE A 299 -9.67 -2.49 7.15
C PHE A 299 -8.27 -2.84 7.65
N THR A 300 -7.55 -3.62 6.86
CA THR A 300 -6.21 -4.11 7.18
C THR A 300 -5.26 -4.05 5.97
N SER A 301 -4.05 -4.58 6.12
CA SER A 301 -3.03 -4.61 5.07
C SER A 301 -2.64 -3.21 4.61
N LEU A 302 -2.27 -2.35 5.57
CA LEU A 302 -1.86 -0.98 5.28
C LEU A 302 -0.85 -0.44 6.30
N GLY A 303 0.12 0.32 5.79
CA GLY A 303 1.07 1.12 6.56
C GLY A 303 0.85 2.61 6.33
N PHE A 304 0.55 3.38 7.38
CA PHE A 304 0.31 4.81 7.21
C PHE A 304 1.57 5.59 6.86
N TRP A 305 2.74 5.12 7.32
CA TRP A 305 4.02 5.74 6.97
C TRP A 305 4.26 5.74 5.45
N ASP A 306 3.83 4.68 4.77
CA ASP A 306 3.92 4.52 3.33
C ASP A 306 2.84 5.34 2.60
N LEU A 307 1.57 5.24 3.03
CA LEU A 307 0.40 5.62 2.27
C LEU A 307 -0.07 7.07 2.48
N PHE A 308 0.27 7.71 3.62
CA PHE A 308 -0.26 9.03 3.93
C PHE A 308 0.19 10.11 2.95
N ARG A 309 1.35 9.92 2.31
CA ARG A 309 2.00 10.93 1.44
C ARG A 309 1.35 11.06 0.07
N THR A 310 0.81 9.97 -0.47
CA THR A 310 0.36 9.92 -1.87
C THR A 310 -0.99 9.26 -2.03
N THR A 311 -1.20 8.06 -1.49
CA THR A 311 -2.38 7.23 -1.71
C THR A 311 -3.62 7.82 -1.03
N PHE A 312 -3.54 8.13 0.26
CA PHE A 312 -4.69 8.72 0.96
C PHE A 312 -5.08 10.10 0.43
N PRO A 313 -4.16 11.03 0.10
CA PRO A 313 -4.52 12.25 -0.61
C PRO A 313 -5.21 12.03 -1.95
N LEU A 314 -4.85 10.96 -2.69
CA LEU A 314 -5.54 10.57 -3.91
C LEU A 314 -6.98 10.11 -3.62
N TYR A 315 -7.16 9.29 -2.58
CA TYR A 315 -8.49 8.84 -2.18
C TYR A 315 -9.36 10.00 -1.70
N SER A 316 -8.85 10.91 -0.89
CA SER A 316 -9.61 12.05 -0.41
C SER A 316 -10.11 12.97 -1.54
N LEU A 317 -9.37 13.03 -2.65
CA LEU A 317 -9.73 13.83 -3.81
C LEU A 317 -10.70 13.09 -4.76
N VAL A 318 -10.41 11.81 -5.08
CA VAL A 318 -11.07 11.08 -6.15
C VAL A 318 -12.07 10.03 -5.66
N TYR A 319 -11.88 9.51 -4.44
CA TYR A 319 -12.70 8.44 -3.85
C TYR A 319 -13.20 8.81 -2.43
N PRO A 320 -13.81 9.99 -2.22
CA PRO A 320 -14.16 10.48 -0.90
C PRO A 320 -15.17 9.60 -0.15
N GLU A 321 -16.04 8.87 -0.87
CA GLU A 321 -16.98 7.94 -0.27
C GLU A 321 -16.26 6.72 0.36
N LEU A 322 -15.24 6.19 -0.31
CA LEU A 322 -14.41 5.09 0.22
C LEU A 322 -13.53 5.59 1.38
N TYR A 323 -13.03 6.80 1.25
CA TYR A 323 -12.22 7.42 2.29
C TYR A 323 -12.99 7.55 3.62
N GLN A 324 -14.28 7.92 3.56
CA GLN A 324 -15.14 7.98 4.75
C GLN A 324 -15.31 6.61 5.40
N GLU A 325 -15.43 5.54 4.61
CA GLU A 325 -15.49 4.18 5.13
C GLU A 325 -14.18 3.75 5.80
N PHE A 326 -13.04 4.13 5.24
CA PHE A 326 -11.73 3.88 5.83
C PHE A 326 -11.57 4.60 7.18
N LEU A 327 -11.97 5.87 7.27
CA LEU A 327 -11.94 6.62 8.54
C LEU A 327 -12.80 5.96 9.63
N GLU A 328 -13.99 5.43 9.27
CA GLU A 328 -14.82 4.65 10.20
C GLU A 328 -14.05 3.41 10.70
N GLY A 329 -13.38 2.69 9.79
CA GLY A 329 -12.58 1.51 10.16
C GLY A 329 -11.41 1.84 11.07
N PHE A 330 -10.69 2.94 10.84
CA PHE A 330 -9.60 3.39 11.70
C PHE A 330 -10.10 3.81 13.08
N LEU A 331 -11.28 4.41 13.14
CA LEU A 331 -11.93 4.76 14.40
C LEU A 331 -12.38 3.51 15.14
N ASN A 332 -12.85 2.45 14.46
CA ASN A 332 -13.18 1.18 15.10
C ASN A 332 -11.93 0.52 15.68
N HIS A 333 -10.78 0.57 15.00
CA HIS A 333 -9.51 0.14 15.59
C HIS A 333 -9.18 0.90 16.88
N TYR A 334 -9.39 2.23 16.90
CA TYR A 334 -9.22 3.02 18.11
C TYR A 334 -10.19 2.59 19.22
N ARG A 335 -11.45 2.34 18.92
CA ARG A 335 -12.47 1.85 19.88
C ARG A 335 -12.10 0.50 20.47
N ASP A 336 -11.46 -0.37 19.68
CA ASP A 336 -11.01 -1.69 20.11
C ASP A 336 -9.78 -1.63 20.99
N THR A 337 -8.78 -0.80 20.62
CA THR A 337 -7.43 -0.83 21.21
C THR A 337 -7.11 0.39 22.09
N GLY A 338 -7.85 1.49 21.94
CA GLY A 338 -7.56 2.78 22.56
C GLY A 338 -6.51 3.62 21.83
N PHE A 339 -6.08 3.18 20.63
CA PHE A 339 -5.10 3.84 19.76
C PHE A 339 -5.52 3.82 18.31
N LEU A 340 -5.19 4.85 17.55
CA LEU A 340 -5.27 4.83 16.09
C LEU A 340 -4.22 3.88 15.51
N PRO A 341 -4.49 3.26 14.34
CA PRO A 341 -3.56 2.31 13.74
C PRO A 341 -2.32 2.97 13.16
N LYS A 342 -1.22 2.22 13.10
CA LYS A 342 0.04 2.61 12.46
C LYS A 342 0.36 1.73 11.26
N TRP A 343 0.39 0.40 11.47
CA TRP A 343 0.62 -0.61 10.44
C TRP A 343 -0.16 -1.89 10.75
N LEU A 344 -1.14 -2.24 9.92
CA LEU A 344 -2.05 -3.37 10.13
C LEU A 344 -1.78 -4.52 9.16
N ALA A 345 -1.66 -5.79 9.68
CA ALA A 345 -1.57 -7.01 8.88
C ALA A 345 -1.77 -8.31 9.72
N PRO A 346 -2.98 -8.79 10.08
CA PRO A 346 -4.22 -8.01 10.14
C PRO A 346 -4.30 -7.11 11.37
N ASP A 347 -3.59 -7.44 12.47
CA ASP A 347 -3.47 -6.66 13.71
C ASP A 347 -2.37 -5.59 13.61
N GLU A 348 -2.22 -4.80 14.66
CA GLU A 348 -1.18 -3.77 14.72
C GLU A 348 0.22 -4.38 14.83
N ARG A 349 1.10 -4.02 13.91
CA ARG A 349 2.48 -4.50 13.86
C ARG A 349 3.46 -3.61 14.62
N GLY A 350 3.07 -2.41 15.01
CA GLY A 350 3.94 -1.45 15.70
C GLY A 350 5.17 -1.02 14.89
N MET A 351 5.12 -1.18 13.56
CA MET A 351 6.21 -0.91 12.63
C MET A 351 6.24 0.56 12.22
N MET A 352 7.38 0.99 11.72
CA MET A 352 7.71 2.30 11.17
C MET A 352 7.56 3.47 12.17
N PRO A 353 8.27 4.59 11.95
CA PRO A 353 8.17 5.76 12.82
C PRO A 353 6.83 6.49 12.69
N GLY A 354 6.56 7.34 13.68
CA GLY A 354 5.42 8.26 13.63
C GLY A 354 4.07 7.64 13.99
N THR A 355 3.04 8.47 13.85
CA THR A 355 1.61 8.15 13.92
C THR A 355 0.92 8.83 12.75
N LEU A 356 1.30 8.45 11.53
CA LEU A 356 1.03 9.24 10.30
C LEU A 356 -0.41 9.11 9.78
N VAL A 357 -1.24 8.28 10.42
CA VAL A 357 -2.70 8.35 10.32
C VAL A 357 -3.22 9.74 10.69
N ASP A 358 -2.50 10.50 11.53
CA ASP A 358 -2.83 11.88 11.86
C ASP A 358 -2.90 12.78 10.61
N GLY A 359 -2.00 12.56 9.63
CA GLY A 359 -2.03 13.25 8.34
C GLY A 359 -3.26 12.91 7.49
N VAL A 360 -3.67 11.64 7.53
CA VAL A 360 -4.88 11.16 6.85
C VAL A 360 -6.13 11.80 7.44
N ILE A 361 -6.24 11.81 8.77
CA ILE A 361 -7.40 12.41 9.47
C ILE A 361 -7.43 13.92 9.25
N ALA A 362 -6.29 14.61 9.37
CA ALA A 362 -6.23 16.05 9.17
C ALA A 362 -6.60 16.45 7.73
N ASP A 363 -6.16 15.69 6.72
CA ASP A 363 -6.55 15.91 5.32
C ASP A 363 -8.06 15.76 5.10
N ALA A 364 -8.67 14.75 5.71
CA ALA A 364 -10.11 14.54 5.67
C ALA A 364 -10.90 15.68 6.31
N ILE A 365 -10.52 16.09 7.52
CA ILE A 365 -11.20 17.15 8.28
C ILE A 365 -11.06 18.50 7.55
N GLN A 366 -9.87 18.77 7.00
CA GLN A 366 -9.62 19.98 6.21
C GLN A 366 -10.50 20.06 4.94
N LYS A 367 -10.79 18.91 4.34
CA LYS A 367 -11.65 18.77 3.14
C LYS A 367 -13.14 18.58 3.48
N GLY A 368 -13.50 18.55 4.76
CA GLY A 368 -14.88 18.37 5.22
C GLY A 368 -15.45 16.96 4.99
N LEU A 369 -14.58 15.94 4.89
CA LEU A 369 -15.01 14.55 4.75
C LEU A 369 -15.42 13.96 6.11
N ALA A 370 -16.47 13.12 6.13
CA ALA A 370 -16.97 12.44 7.32
C ALA A 370 -17.20 13.38 8.54
N PRO A 371 -17.95 14.49 8.40
CA PRO A 371 -18.07 15.51 9.45
C PRO A 371 -18.60 14.96 10.79
N ASP A 372 -19.43 13.93 10.75
CA ASP A 372 -19.99 13.30 11.95
C ASP A 372 -18.93 12.58 12.80
N LEU A 373 -17.78 12.23 12.21
CA LEU A 373 -16.68 11.54 12.90
C LEU A 373 -15.61 12.50 13.42
N HIS A 374 -15.61 13.79 13.05
CA HIS A 374 -14.51 14.72 13.31
C HIS A 374 -14.13 14.81 14.80
N THR A 375 -15.13 14.89 15.70
CA THR A 375 -14.86 15.03 17.13
C THR A 375 -14.16 13.79 17.69
N GLU A 376 -14.67 12.61 17.37
CA GLU A 376 -14.10 11.35 17.89
C GLU A 376 -12.74 11.05 17.26
N LEU A 377 -12.56 11.33 15.96
CA LEU A 377 -11.25 11.23 15.29
C LEU A 377 -10.21 12.14 15.94
N PHE A 378 -10.60 13.37 16.31
CA PHE A 378 -9.71 14.28 16.99
C PHE A 378 -9.33 13.79 18.39
N GLU A 379 -10.27 13.25 19.15
CA GLU A 379 -10.01 12.64 20.45
C GLU A 379 -9.06 11.44 20.32
N ALA A 380 -9.26 10.61 19.30
CA ALA A 380 -8.39 9.48 18.99
C ALA A 380 -6.95 9.92 18.63
N MET A 381 -6.78 11.03 17.87
CA MET A 381 -5.47 11.62 17.59
C MET A 381 -4.78 12.05 18.89
N LEU A 382 -5.50 12.76 19.78
CA LEU A 382 -4.95 13.21 21.07
C LEU A 382 -4.54 12.05 21.96
N ASP A 383 -5.37 11.03 22.06
CA ASP A 383 -5.11 9.84 22.86
C ASP A 383 -3.88 9.08 22.33
N THR A 384 -3.82 8.85 21.02
CA THR A 384 -2.69 8.19 20.36
C THR A 384 -1.38 8.96 20.54
N ALA A 385 -1.44 10.31 20.55
CA ALA A 385 -0.27 11.15 20.76
C ALA A 385 0.22 11.20 22.22
N ARG A 386 -0.64 10.96 23.19
CA ARG A 386 -0.37 11.20 24.63
C ARG A 386 -0.18 9.94 25.45
N LYS A 387 -0.89 8.87 25.08
CA LYS A 387 -0.81 7.58 25.76
C LYS A 387 0.48 6.83 25.32
N GLU A 388 1.00 6.01 26.20
CA GLU A 388 2.08 5.09 25.88
C GLU A 388 1.60 3.66 26.06
N ASP A 389 1.85 2.84 25.08
CA ASP A 389 1.74 1.39 25.21
C ASP A 389 3.02 0.84 25.85
N PRO A 390 2.95 0.08 26.96
CA PRO A 390 4.13 -0.51 27.61
C PRO A 390 4.93 -1.44 26.70
N ASN A 391 4.28 -2.08 25.72
CA ASN A 391 4.91 -2.99 24.77
C ASN A 391 5.47 -2.26 23.54
N GLY A 392 5.11 -0.98 23.33
CA GLY A 392 5.60 -0.16 22.24
C GLY A 392 4.99 -0.47 20.87
N HIS A 393 3.90 -1.27 20.81
CA HIS A 393 3.18 -1.55 19.56
C HIS A 393 2.33 -0.36 19.12
N TYR A 394 1.59 0.20 20.06
CA TYR A 394 0.59 1.24 19.79
C TYR A 394 1.11 2.64 20.09
N GLY A 395 0.53 3.63 19.41
CA GLY A 395 0.77 5.04 19.71
C GLY A 395 2.21 5.50 19.47
N ARG A 396 2.57 6.60 20.11
CA ARG A 396 3.91 7.20 20.00
C ARG A 396 4.89 6.52 20.96
N ARG A 397 5.86 5.80 20.41
CA ARG A 397 6.98 5.26 21.21
C ARG A 397 7.74 6.42 21.87
N GLY A 398 7.84 6.43 23.20
CA GLY A 398 8.54 7.48 23.94
C GLY A 398 7.80 8.82 24.01
N ALA A 399 6.45 8.85 23.94
CA ALA A 399 5.65 10.06 23.98
C ALA A 399 5.99 10.99 25.15
N LYS A 400 6.25 10.44 26.34
CA LYS A 400 6.63 11.21 27.53
C LYS A 400 8.01 11.86 27.38
N GLU A 401 8.97 11.17 26.79
CA GLU A 401 10.29 11.73 26.53
C GLU A 401 10.22 12.84 25.49
N TYR A 402 9.51 12.59 24.38
CA TYR A 402 9.27 13.59 23.33
C TYR A 402 8.61 14.86 23.89
N LYS A 403 7.57 14.72 24.71
CA LYS A 403 6.91 15.86 25.37
C LYS A 403 7.86 16.64 26.29
N LYS A 404 8.78 15.95 26.98
CA LYS A 404 9.71 16.57 27.93
C LYS A 404 10.88 17.27 27.26
N LEU A 405 11.48 16.63 26.24
CA LEU A 405 12.72 17.08 25.59
C LEU A 405 12.47 17.88 24.32
N GLY A 406 11.32 17.71 23.66
CA GLY A 406 11.04 18.17 22.31
C GLY A 406 11.71 17.31 21.23
N TYR A 407 12.20 16.12 21.58
CA TYR A 407 12.76 15.13 20.65
C TYR A 407 12.86 13.77 21.36
N LEU A 408 13.06 12.70 20.58
CA LEU A 408 13.49 11.40 21.10
C LEU A 408 14.99 11.32 21.11
N SER A 409 15.54 10.82 22.24
CA SER A 409 16.98 10.64 22.40
C SER A 409 17.51 9.42 21.65
N THR A 410 18.83 9.32 21.60
CA THR A 410 19.56 8.16 21.03
C THR A 410 19.31 6.83 21.75
N ASP A 411 18.49 6.81 22.79
CA ASP A 411 18.01 5.58 23.44
C ASP A 411 16.93 4.87 22.62
N TYR A 412 16.35 5.57 21.65
CA TYR A 412 15.36 5.02 20.73
C TYR A 412 15.97 4.77 19.35
N HIS A 413 15.65 3.64 18.77
CA HIS A 413 15.94 3.37 17.35
C HIS A 413 15.19 4.36 16.46
N GLU A 414 15.83 4.84 15.39
CA GLU A 414 15.25 5.80 14.45
C GLU A 414 14.73 7.09 15.10
N SER A 415 15.41 7.54 16.15
CA SER A 415 14.96 8.66 16.99
C SER A 415 14.74 9.97 16.23
N VAL A 416 15.53 10.22 15.19
CA VAL A 416 15.40 11.40 14.32
C VAL A 416 14.14 11.30 13.49
N SER A 417 13.92 10.19 12.79
CA SER A 417 12.73 9.96 11.98
C SER A 417 11.46 10.04 12.83
N HIS A 418 11.42 9.39 13.99
CA HIS A 418 10.31 9.54 14.94
C HIS A 418 10.06 10.99 15.33
N THR A 419 11.10 11.77 15.63
CA THR A 419 10.95 13.18 16.04
C THR A 419 10.37 14.04 14.92
N ILE A 420 10.83 13.84 13.68
CA ILE A 420 10.30 14.54 12.50
C ILE A 420 8.83 14.19 12.28
N ASP A 421 8.50 12.91 12.31
CA ASP A 421 7.14 12.42 12.07
C ASP A 421 6.17 12.85 13.18
N PHE A 422 6.61 12.85 14.46
CA PHE A 422 5.81 13.40 15.54
C PHE A 422 5.58 14.91 15.39
N SER A 423 6.59 15.64 14.90
CA SER A 423 6.44 17.08 14.62
C SER A 423 5.40 17.33 13.54
N TYR A 424 5.37 16.51 12.48
CA TYR A 424 4.35 16.58 11.45
C TYR A 424 2.97 16.17 12.00
N SER A 425 2.88 15.09 12.77
CA SER A 425 1.63 14.68 13.43
C SER A 425 1.10 15.77 14.36
N ASP A 426 1.97 16.46 15.11
CA ASP A 426 1.59 17.59 15.96
C ASP A 426 1.03 18.76 15.12
N PHE A 427 1.61 19.04 13.96
CA PHE A 427 1.03 20.00 13.01
C PHE A 427 -0.38 19.58 12.59
N CYS A 428 -0.60 18.31 12.27
CA CYS A 428 -1.91 17.77 11.89
C CYS A 428 -2.95 17.93 13.03
N ILE A 429 -2.55 17.62 14.26
CA ILE A 429 -3.39 17.84 15.46
C ILE A 429 -3.71 19.32 15.65
N ALA A 430 -2.72 20.22 15.45
CA ALA A 430 -2.92 21.66 15.57
C ALA A 430 -3.93 22.19 14.53
N GLN A 431 -3.81 21.77 13.27
CA GLN A 431 -4.76 22.16 12.20
C GLN A 431 -6.17 21.66 12.50
N THR A 432 -6.30 20.41 12.93
CA THR A 432 -7.59 19.83 13.31
C THR A 432 -8.21 20.55 14.50
N ALA A 433 -7.40 20.83 15.53
CA ALA A 433 -7.83 21.59 16.70
C ALA A 433 -8.36 22.99 16.33
N GLN A 434 -7.68 23.67 15.41
CA GLN A 434 -8.08 24.99 14.93
C GLN A 434 -9.45 24.95 14.22
N ILE A 435 -9.67 23.97 13.34
CA ILE A 435 -10.93 23.78 12.63
C ILE A 435 -12.08 23.51 13.62
N LEU A 436 -11.81 22.72 14.67
CA LEU A 436 -12.77 22.35 15.69
C LEU A 436 -12.92 23.42 16.82
N GLY A 437 -12.28 24.59 16.70
CA GLY A 437 -12.36 25.68 17.66
C GLY A 437 -11.69 25.39 19.00
N LYS A 438 -10.70 24.49 19.04
CA LYS A 438 -9.92 24.11 20.24
C LYS A 438 -8.64 24.94 20.33
N GLU A 439 -8.75 26.25 20.52
CA GLU A 439 -7.64 27.21 20.39
C GLU A 439 -6.40 26.91 21.24
N ASP A 440 -6.57 26.45 22.49
CA ASP A 440 -5.45 26.17 23.39
C ASP A 440 -4.66 24.96 22.90
N LEU A 441 -5.35 23.90 22.46
CA LEU A 441 -4.72 22.72 21.85
C LEU A 441 -4.06 23.07 20.53
N ALA A 442 -4.70 23.90 19.71
CA ALA A 442 -4.09 24.36 18.45
C ALA A 442 -2.76 25.07 18.69
N LYS A 443 -2.66 25.94 19.71
CA LYS A 443 -1.41 26.62 20.09
C LYS A 443 -0.37 25.67 20.65
N GLU A 444 -0.77 24.76 21.57
CA GLU A 444 0.11 23.75 22.17
C GLU A 444 0.80 22.92 21.07
N TYR A 445 0.00 22.33 20.18
CA TYR A 445 0.50 21.43 19.15
C TYR A 445 1.19 22.18 18.01
N ALA A 446 0.80 23.41 17.67
CA ALA A 446 1.55 24.25 16.73
C ALA A 446 2.97 24.56 17.23
N GLN A 447 3.16 24.78 18.53
CA GLN A 447 4.50 24.95 19.11
C GLN A 447 5.28 23.62 19.08
N SER A 448 4.64 22.50 19.43
CA SER A 448 5.26 21.16 19.41
C SER A 448 5.66 20.73 18.00
N SER A 449 4.93 21.14 16.97
CA SER A 449 5.24 20.82 15.57
C SER A 449 6.60 21.36 15.10
N LEU A 450 7.19 22.29 15.84
CA LEU A 450 8.54 22.84 15.55
C LEU A 450 9.66 22.04 16.23
N SER A 451 9.36 20.97 16.93
CA SER A 451 10.31 20.14 17.69
C SER A 451 11.47 19.60 16.85
N TYR A 452 11.24 19.27 15.57
CA TYR A 452 12.29 18.82 14.64
C TYR A 452 13.47 19.79 14.58
N ARG A 453 13.26 21.12 14.78
CA ARG A 453 14.30 22.14 14.76
C ARG A 453 15.34 21.97 15.87
N THR A 454 14.96 21.32 16.99
CA THR A 454 15.87 21.06 18.10
C THR A 454 17.00 20.11 17.73
N LEU A 455 16.78 19.29 16.71
CA LEU A 455 17.76 18.32 16.21
C LEU A 455 18.63 18.88 15.07
N PHE A 456 18.36 20.10 14.59
CA PHE A 456 19.21 20.70 13.55
C PHE A 456 20.57 21.12 14.13
N ASP A 457 21.64 20.67 13.48
CA ASP A 457 23.00 21.03 13.82
C ASP A 457 23.55 22.05 12.80
N PRO A 458 23.73 23.32 13.20
CA PRO A 458 24.20 24.36 12.28
C PRO A 458 25.64 24.18 11.82
N GLU A 459 26.46 23.40 12.55
CA GLU A 459 27.86 23.12 12.16
C GLU A 459 27.92 22.17 10.96
N THR A 460 27.03 21.18 10.93
CA THR A 460 26.99 20.17 9.85
C THR A 460 25.93 20.48 8.77
N GLY A 461 24.90 21.26 9.11
CA GLY A 461 23.75 21.55 8.23
C GLY A 461 22.75 20.41 8.10
N TYR A 462 22.70 19.47 9.08
CA TYR A 462 21.80 18.32 9.06
C TYR A 462 21.00 18.21 10.37
N ILE A 463 19.86 17.53 10.30
CA ILE A 463 19.09 17.08 11.45
C ILE A 463 19.78 15.81 12.00
N ARG A 464 20.20 15.84 13.28
CA ARG A 464 21.03 14.80 13.90
C ARG A 464 20.46 14.35 15.24
N ALA A 465 20.75 13.09 15.61
CA ALA A 465 20.33 12.53 16.88
C ALA A 465 21.08 13.15 18.07
N LYS A 466 20.37 13.36 19.17
CA LYS A 466 20.87 13.84 20.46
C LYS A 466 20.64 12.82 21.57
N ASP A 467 21.55 12.80 22.56
CA ASP A 467 21.34 12.09 23.80
C ASP A 467 20.33 12.84 24.73
N LYS A 468 19.94 12.22 25.85
CA LYS A 468 19.04 12.82 26.86
C LYS A 468 19.58 14.12 27.50
N LYS A 469 20.86 14.42 27.32
CA LYS A 469 21.52 15.63 27.84
C LYS A 469 21.60 16.74 26.79
N GLY A 470 21.16 16.46 25.56
CA GLY A 470 21.17 17.41 24.46
C GLY A 470 22.46 17.44 23.63
N HIS A 471 23.39 16.50 23.84
CA HIS A 471 24.60 16.41 23.05
C HIS A 471 24.34 15.63 21.77
N PHE A 472 24.81 16.16 20.63
CA PHE A 472 24.78 15.43 19.37
C PHE A 472 25.63 14.16 19.42
N ARG A 473 25.16 13.09 18.77
CA ARG A 473 25.91 11.85 18.61
C ARG A 473 27.26 12.14 17.92
N PRO A 474 28.42 11.73 18.51
CA PRO A 474 29.74 12.14 18.01
C PRO A 474 30.12 11.49 16.69
N ASP A 475 29.77 10.21 16.48
CA ASP A 475 30.08 9.42 15.29
C ASP A 475 29.01 9.64 14.20
N PHE A 476 29.04 10.80 13.56
CA PHE A 476 28.08 11.21 12.55
C PHE A 476 28.67 11.15 11.13
N SER A 477 27.98 10.46 10.23
CA SER A 477 28.15 10.54 8.79
C SER A 477 26.82 10.88 8.12
N PRO A 478 26.75 11.90 7.27
CA PRO A 478 25.50 12.30 6.62
C PRO A 478 24.97 11.26 5.63
N ILE A 479 25.80 10.33 5.16
CA ILE A 479 25.46 9.26 4.22
C ILE A 479 25.27 7.90 4.88
N SER A 480 25.33 7.83 6.20
CA SER A 480 25.04 6.59 6.95
C SER A 480 23.54 6.37 7.04
N TRP A 481 23.07 5.23 6.55
CA TRP A 481 21.65 4.84 6.56
C TRP A 481 21.31 4.06 7.83
N GLY A 482 20.09 4.27 8.33
CA GLY A 482 19.57 3.55 9.50
C GLY A 482 20.01 4.16 10.84
N ARG A 483 19.95 3.35 11.89
CA ARG A 483 20.23 3.68 13.29
C ARG A 483 19.34 4.80 13.85
N ASP A 484 19.59 6.05 13.44
CA ASP A 484 18.85 7.25 13.87
C ASP A 484 17.76 7.64 12.85
N TYR A 485 17.80 7.07 11.63
CA TYR A 485 16.95 7.36 10.48
C TYR A 485 16.27 6.08 9.98
N ALA A 486 15.00 6.18 9.62
CA ALA A 486 14.25 5.08 9.03
C ALA A 486 14.40 5.11 7.50
N GLU A 487 15.00 4.07 6.95
CA GLU A 487 15.13 3.82 5.51
C GLU A 487 15.66 5.01 4.70
N CYS A 488 16.57 5.78 5.31
CA CYS A 488 17.26 6.90 4.67
C CYS A 488 18.52 7.27 5.46
N SER A 489 19.20 8.30 4.99
CA SER A 489 20.30 8.96 5.69
C SER A 489 19.89 10.36 6.19
N ALA A 490 20.80 11.05 6.88
CA ALA A 490 20.59 12.43 7.29
C ALA A 490 20.28 13.37 6.12
N ILE A 491 20.79 13.04 4.92
CA ILE A 491 20.60 13.87 3.72
C ILE A 491 19.12 13.99 3.35
N GLN A 492 18.40 12.87 3.28
CA GLN A 492 16.97 12.86 2.96
C GLN A 492 16.15 13.32 4.17
N ALA A 493 16.45 12.76 5.37
CA ALA A 493 15.69 13.03 6.59
C ALA A 493 15.65 14.52 6.96
N THR A 494 16.71 15.29 6.69
CA THR A 494 16.77 16.74 6.97
C THR A 494 15.67 17.52 6.24
N LEU A 495 15.12 16.99 5.13
CA LEU A 495 14.03 17.58 4.38
C LEU A 495 12.64 17.09 4.80
N GLY A 496 12.53 16.25 5.83
CA GLY A 496 11.29 15.55 6.21
C GLY A 496 10.23 16.42 6.89
N ALA A 497 10.50 17.67 7.26
CA ALA A 497 9.53 18.57 7.88
C ALA A 497 8.56 19.17 6.84
N LEU A 498 7.70 18.34 6.25
CA LEU A 498 6.77 18.68 5.16
C LEU A 498 5.84 19.87 5.47
N HIS A 499 5.53 20.06 6.74
CA HIS A 499 4.60 21.08 7.25
C HIS A 499 5.24 22.46 7.39
N ASP A 500 6.58 22.55 7.44
CA ASP A 500 7.32 23.79 7.76
C ASP A 500 8.49 24.03 6.79
N ILE A 501 8.20 24.09 5.48
CA ILE A 501 9.22 24.32 4.45
C ILE A 501 9.90 25.69 4.62
N GLU A 502 9.15 26.71 5.04
CA GLU A 502 9.73 28.04 5.33
C GLU A 502 10.68 27.98 6.55
N GLY A 503 10.37 27.14 7.54
CA GLY A 503 11.30 26.87 8.65
C GLY A 503 12.57 26.15 8.21
N LEU A 504 12.45 25.17 7.31
CA LEU A 504 13.62 24.53 6.71
C LEU A 504 14.49 25.55 5.96
N LYS A 505 13.90 26.44 5.15
CA LYS A 505 14.63 27.52 4.47
C LYS A 505 15.41 28.40 5.46
N GLN A 506 14.80 28.74 6.60
CA GLN A 506 15.48 29.51 7.66
C GLN A 506 16.68 28.75 8.25
N LEU A 507 16.54 27.44 8.49
CA LEU A 507 17.63 26.61 9.02
C LEU A 507 18.82 26.55 8.05
N PHE A 508 18.57 26.58 6.75
CA PHE A 508 19.61 26.63 5.71
C PHE A 508 20.17 28.03 5.42
N GLY A 509 19.76 29.05 6.20
CA GLY A 509 20.22 30.42 6.00
C GLY A 509 19.47 31.21 4.92
N GLY A 510 18.26 30.77 4.56
CA GLY A 510 17.39 31.40 3.57
C GLY A 510 17.25 30.61 2.28
N GLU A 511 16.60 31.22 1.30
CA GLU A 511 16.26 30.56 0.03
C GLU A 511 17.49 30.12 -0.78
N GLU A 512 18.57 30.88 -0.76
CA GLU A 512 19.83 30.55 -1.44
C GLU A 512 20.45 29.27 -0.84
N GLY A 513 20.60 29.21 0.49
CA GLY A 513 21.13 28.03 1.18
C GLY A 513 20.26 26.79 0.97
N PHE A 514 18.95 26.96 1.00
CA PHE A 514 17.99 25.88 0.69
C PHE A 514 18.15 25.38 -0.75
N THR A 515 18.25 26.30 -1.71
CA THR A 515 18.48 25.97 -3.13
C THR A 515 19.80 25.24 -3.33
N HIS A 516 20.86 25.70 -2.66
CA HIS A 516 22.17 25.03 -2.70
C HIS A 516 22.09 23.60 -2.14
N TYR A 517 21.39 23.41 -1.02
CA TYR A 517 21.21 22.07 -0.42
C TYR A 517 20.49 21.13 -1.37
N LEU A 518 19.35 21.52 -1.95
CA LEU A 518 18.58 20.73 -2.91
C LEU A 518 19.39 20.38 -4.16
N THR A 519 20.10 21.38 -4.71
CA THR A 519 20.91 21.16 -5.91
C THR A 519 22.07 20.21 -5.65
N ARG A 520 22.74 20.35 -4.50
CA ARG A 520 23.81 19.43 -4.09
C ARG A 520 23.27 18.02 -3.92
N LEU A 521 22.15 17.85 -3.24
CA LEU A 521 21.51 16.56 -3.02
C LEU A 521 21.18 15.86 -4.35
N ALA A 522 20.63 16.59 -5.32
CA ALA A 522 20.24 16.04 -6.62
C ALA A 522 21.42 15.74 -7.57
N THR A 523 22.62 16.31 -7.32
CA THR A 523 23.76 16.22 -8.24
C THR A 523 25.00 15.53 -7.66
N GLN A 524 25.09 15.36 -6.33
CA GLN A 524 26.23 14.65 -5.73
C GLN A 524 26.17 13.15 -6.01
N ALA A 525 27.33 12.50 -5.98
CA ALA A 525 27.40 11.05 -6.16
C ALA A 525 26.52 10.31 -5.13
N PRO A 526 25.84 9.22 -5.51
CA PRO A 526 24.92 8.49 -4.64
C PRO A 526 25.68 7.54 -3.67
N HIS A 527 26.66 8.06 -2.95
CA HIS A 527 27.40 7.31 -1.93
C HIS A 527 26.54 7.09 -0.69
N TYR A 528 26.66 5.90 -0.09
CA TYR A 528 26.02 5.53 1.17
C TYR A 528 26.96 4.72 2.05
N GLU A 529 26.68 4.69 3.34
CA GLU A 529 27.31 3.86 4.33
C GLU A 529 26.27 2.99 5.04
N VAL A 530 26.59 1.71 5.22
CA VAL A 530 25.69 0.71 5.83
C VAL A 530 25.77 0.66 7.35
N THR A 531 26.58 1.53 7.98
CA THR A 531 26.92 1.47 9.40
C THR A 531 25.73 1.52 10.34
N GLY A 532 24.63 2.16 9.93
CA GLY A 532 23.41 2.25 10.74
C GLY A 532 22.62 0.94 10.81
N TYR A 533 22.49 0.22 9.70
CA TYR A 533 21.86 -1.10 9.64
C TYR A 533 22.86 -2.25 9.88
N GLY A 534 24.14 -2.04 9.61
CA GLY A 534 25.16 -3.08 9.65
C GLY A 534 25.23 -3.96 8.38
N TYR A 535 24.35 -3.73 7.41
CA TYR A 535 24.29 -4.39 6.12
C TYR A 535 23.61 -3.47 5.09
N GLU A 536 23.73 -3.80 3.81
CA GLU A 536 23.06 -3.09 2.73
C GLU A 536 21.61 -3.51 2.63
N ILE A 537 20.69 -2.54 2.63
CA ILE A 537 19.28 -2.73 2.30
C ILE A 537 19.05 -2.31 0.84
N HIS A 538 18.00 -2.84 0.21
CA HIS A 538 17.79 -2.66 -1.24
C HIS A 538 17.60 -1.19 -1.65
N GLU A 539 17.03 -0.34 -0.79
CA GLU A 539 16.83 1.09 -1.08
C GLU A 539 18.14 1.84 -1.27
N MET A 540 19.23 1.38 -0.63
CA MET A 540 20.57 1.96 -0.85
C MET A 540 21.07 1.68 -2.27
N SER A 541 20.95 0.43 -2.72
CA SER A 541 21.35 -0.01 -4.07
C SER A 541 20.48 0.64 -5.14
N GLU A 542 19.17 0.72 -4.90
CA GLU A 542 18.18 1.34 -5.78
C GLU A 542 18.44 2.85 -5.94
N MET A 543 18.74 3.55 -4.84
CA MET A 543 19.15 4.96 -4.91
C MET A 543 20.44 5.11 -5.73
N ALA A 544 21.42 4.26 -5.48
CA ALA A 544 22.72 4.35 -6.15
C ALA A 544 22.65 4.03 -7.65
N GLN A 545 21.71 3.20 -8.07
CA GLN A 545 21.48 2.87 -9.48
C GLN A 545 20.80 4.04 -10.23
N ALA A 546 19.97 4.81 -9.57
CA ALA A 546 19.21 5.87 -10.20
C ALA A 546 20.08 7.14 -10.44
N PRO A 547 19.93 7.86 -11.58
CA PRO A 547 20.79 9.01 -11.91
C PRO A 547 20.32 10.32 -11.24
N PHE A 548 19.85 10.27 -9.99
CA PHE A 548 19.24 11.42 -9.29
C PHE A 548 19.99 11.81 -8.01
N GLY A 549 21.28 11.52 -7.94
CA GLY A 549 22.12 11.85 -6.79
C GLY A 549 21.68 11.13 -5.54
N GLN A 550 21.32 11.87 -4.50
CA GLN A 550 20.82 11.33 -3.22
C GLN A 550 19.28 11.36 -3.13
N ILE A 551 18.56 11.57 -4.25
CA ILE A 551 17.10 11.42 -4.29
C ILE A 551 16.78 9.94 -4.44
N ALA A 552 16.49 9.28 -3.34
CA ALA A 552 16.08 7.88 -3.31
C ALA A 552 14.59 7.77 -3.68
N ILE A 553 14.25 7.97 -4.95
CA ILE A 553 12.84 7.89 -5.41
C ILE A 553 12.25 6.49 -5.26
N SER A 554 13.07 5.50 -5.00
CA SER A 554 12.67 4.15 -4.62
C SER A 554 11.96 4.07 -3.26
N ASN A 555 12.08 5.12 -2.40
CA ASN A 555 11.56 5.07 -1.04
C ASN A 555 10.91 6.38 -0.57
N GLN A 556 9.95 6.27 0.35
CA GLN A 556 9.04 7.32 0.81
C GLN A 556 9.71 8.58 1.35
N PRO A 557 10.83 8.54 2.10
CA PRO A 557 11.50 9.74 2.58
C PRO A 557 11.92 10.73 1.49
N SER A 558 12.01 10.28 0.23
CA SER A 558 12.41 11.13 -0.90
C SER A 558 11.26 11.57 -1.82
N PHE A 559 10.05 11.06 -1.67
CA PHE A 559 8.95 11.29 -2.62
C PHE A 559 8.60 12.77 -2.86
N HIS A 560 8.72 13.60 -1.83
CA HIS A 560 8.43 15.04 -1.89
C HIS A 560 9.62 15.88 -2.40
N ILE A 561 10.85 15.34 -2.35
CA ILE A 561 12.08 16.12 -2.64
C ILE A 561 12.06 16.76 -4.03
N PRO A 562 11.66 16.10 -5.12
CA PRO A 562 11.57 16.72 -6.44
C PRO A 562 10.65 17.95 -6.48
N TYR A 563 9.62 17.98 -5.63
CA TYR A 563 8.66 19.09 -5.54
C TYR A 563 9.14 20.24 -4.65
N LEU A 564 10.13 20.01 -3.78
CA LEU A 564 10.71 21.07 -2.95
C LEU A 564 11.42 22.17 -3.75
N PHE A 565 11.85 21.89 -4.98
CA PHE A 565 12.39 22.92 -5.86
C PHE A 565 11.38 24.04 -6.16
N ARG A 566 10.06 23.77 -6.04
CA ARG A 566 9.01 24.82 -6.14
C ARG A 566 9.19 25.95 -5.11
N TYR A 567 9.89 25.69 -4.03
CA TYR A 567 10.16 26.63 -2.92
C TYR A 567 11.59 27.22 -2.97
N SER A 568 12.34 26.94 -4.03
CA SER A 568 13.72 27.37 -4.25
C SER A 568 13.81 28.48 -5.31
N GLN A 569 15.02 28.99 -5.54
CA GLN A 569 15.31 29.94 -6.62
C GLN A 569 15.13 29.34 -8.02
N HIS A 570 15.02 28.00 -8.14
CA HIS A 570 14.91 27.25 -9.38
C HIS A 570 13.66 26.36 -9.42
N PRO A 571 12.44 26.92 -9.36
CA PRO A 571 11.20 26.16 -9.36
C PRO A 571 11.00 25.30 -10.63
N GLU A 572 11.66 25.67 -11.73
CA GLU A 572 11.67 24.92 -12.99
C GLU A 572 12.33 23.54 -12.88
N TYR A 573 13.23 23.32 -11.93
CA TYR A 573 13.89 22.02 -11.72
C TYR A 573 12.91 20.92 -11.27
N THR A 574 11.81 21.28 -10.61
CA THR A 574 10.72 20.32 -10.34
C THR A 574 10.25 19.65 -11.64
N SER A 575 9.95 20.43 -12.68
CA SER A 575 9.47 19.88 -13.95
C SER A 575 10.50 19.01 -14.64
N LEU A 576 11.78 19.39 -14.57
CA LEU A 576 12.88 18.62 -15.15
C LEU A 576 13.04 17.27 -14.44
N LEU A 577 13.10 17.28 -13.10
CA LEU A 577 13.27 16.07 -12.30
C LEU A 577 12.09 15.11 -12.46
N ILE A 578 10.84 15.60 -12.40
CA ILE A 578 9.66 14.75 -12.55
C ILE A 578 9.64 14.04 -13.90
N GLN A 579 9.99 14.72 -15.00
CA GLN A 579 10.07 14.08 -16.31
C GLN A 579 11.20 13.04 -16.37
N ALA A 580 12.37 13.36 -15.82
CA ALA A 580 13.50 12.45 -15.78
C ALA A 580 13.16 11.20 -14.94
N ILE A 581 12.59 11.37 -13.76
CA ILE A 581 12.19 10.27 -12.88
C ILE A 581 11.16 9.36 -13.57
N ARG A 582 10.09 9.94 -14.16
CA ARG A 582 9.10 9.12 -14.88
C ARG A 582 9.72 8.29 -15.98
N LYS A 583 10.69 8.84 -16.70
CA LYS A 583 11.32 8.20 -17.86
C LYS A 583 12.36 7.14 -17.47
N GLU A 584 13.16 7.41 -16.44
CA GLU A 584 14.33 6.60 -16.11
C GLU A 584 14.06 5.59 -14.97
N ALA A 585 13.04 5.86 -14.11
CA ALA A 585 12.77 5.06 -12.92
C ALA A 585 11.51 4.18 -13.03
N PHE A 586 10.63 4.43 -14.00
CA PHE A 586 9.40 3.66 -14.19
C PHE A 586 9.31 3.08 -15.60
N GLN A 587 8.79 1.88 -15.72
CA GLN A 587 8.63 1.21 -17.01
C GLN A 587 7.47 0.23 -17.04
N SER A 588 6.87 0.03 -18.22
CA SER A 588 5.79 -0.95 -18.42
C SER A 588 6.36 -2.37 -18.63
N SER A 589 6.90 -2.95 -17.55
CA SER A 589 7.54 -4.28 -17.56
C SER A 589 7.37 -4.98 -16.22
N PHE A 590 7.88 -6.19 -16.07
CA PHE A 590 7.90 -6.90 -14.79
C PHE A 590 8.80 -6.19 -13.75
N GLN A 591 9.75 -5.35 -14.20
CA GLN A 591 10.63 -4.51 -13.37
C GLN A 591 10.08 -3.06 -13.31
N ALA A 592 8.82 -2.88 -13.04
CA ALA A 592 8.07 -1.64 -13.27
C ALA A 592 8.49 -0.44 -12.41
N TYR A 593 9.00 -0.69 -11.21
CA TYR A 593 9.22 0.34 -10.18
C TYR A 593 10.69 0.45 -9.76
N PRO A 594 11.12 1.65 -9.33
CA PRO A 594 12.49 1.86 -8.84
C PRO A 594 12.76 1.26 -7.45
N GLY A 595 11.74 0.82 -6.74
CA GLY A 595 11.77 0.26 -5.39
C GLY A 595 10.46 -0.40 -5.05
N ASP A 596 10.17 -0.56 -3.75
CA ASP A 596 8.91 -1.13 -3.27
C ASP A 596 7.71 -0.28 -3.70
N GLU A 597 6.67 -0.95 -4.17
CA GLU A 597 5.43 -0.28 -4.59
C GLU A 597 4.60 0.17 -3.39
N ASP A 598 4.69 -0.59 -2.28
CA ASP A 598 4.10 -0.31 -0.98
C ASP A 598 2.61 0.04 -1.02
N ASN A 599 1.82 -0.96 -1.41
CA ASN A 599 0.36 -0.96 -1.29
C ASN A 599 -0.34 0.24 -1.97
N GLY A 600 0.22 0.73 -3.06
CA GLY A 600 -0.29 1.87 -3.80
C GLY A 600 0.50 3.17 -3.61
N SER A 601 1.48 3.20 -2.70
CA SER A 601 2.23 4.43 -2.38
C SER A 601 3.00 4.97 -3.58
N LEU A 602 3.84 4.15 -4.20
CA LEU A 602 4.66 4.56 -5.35
C LEU A 602 3.83 4.66 -6.64
N SER A 603 2.82 3.82 -6.80
CA SER A 603 1.83 3.94 -7.89
C SER A 603 1.07 5.27 -7.82
N SER A 604 0.63 5.67 -6.63
CA SER A 604 -0.03 6.97 -6.44
C SER A 604 0.92 8.13 -6.66
N TRP A 605 2.21 8.00 -6.30
CA TRP A 605 3.22 9.00 -6.65
C TRP A 605 3.31 9.19 -8.17
N TYR A 606 3.32 8.09 -8.93
CA TYR A 606 3.32 8.16 -10.40
C TYR A 606 2.05 8.84 -10.93
N ILE A 607 0.87 8.48 -10.41
CA ILE A 607 -0.41 9.11 -10.77
C ILE A 607 -0.36 10.62 -10.54
N TRP A 608 0.09 11.07 -9.35
CA TRP A 608 0.24 12.50 -9.06
C TRP A 608 1.20 13.19 -10.04
N SER A 609 2.31 12.54 -10.36
CA SER A 609 3.28 13.07 -11.33
C SER A 609 2.67 13.21 -12.73
N VAL A 610 1.79 12.27 -13.14
CA VAL A 610 1.06 12.30 -14.41
C VAL A 610 0.04 13.43 -14.45
N LEU A 611 -0.65 13.69 -13.35
CA LEU A 611 -1.59 14.80 -13.20
C LEU A 611 -0.87 16.16 -13.23
N GLY A 612 0.41 16.19 -12.92
CA GLY A 612 1.17 17.44 -12.72
C GLY A 612 0.79 18.17 -11.44
N LEU A 613 0.38 17.42 -10.43
CA LEU A 613 0.01 17.87 -9.08
C LEU A 613 0.75 17.02 -8.04
N TYR A 614 0.97 17.56 -6.84
CA TYR A 614 1.53 16.78 -5.74
C TYR A 614 1.08 17.30 -4.36
N PRO A 615 0.59 16.44 -3.46
CA PRO A 615 0.20 16.79 -2.10
C PRO A 615 1.41 16.83 -1.17
N THR A 616 2.28 17.83 -1.29
CA THR A 616 3.55 17.91 -0.54
C THR A 616 3.34 17.83 0.98
N CYS A 617 2.23 18.34 1.49
CA CYS A 617 1.90 18.28 2.91
C CYS A 617 0.43 17.91 3.10
N PRO A 618 0.07 16.63 3.22
CA PRO A 618 -1.29 16.23 3.59
C PRO A 618 -1.75 16.94 4.88
N GLY A 619 -3.03 17.29 4.97
CA GLY A 619 -3.54 18.16 6.02
C GLY A 619 -3.45 19.66 5.69
N LYS A 620 -2.76 20.05 4.61
CA LYS A 620 -2.92 21.34 3.94
C LYS A 620 -3.70 21.13 2.64
N PRO A 621 -4.74 21.90 2.36
CA PRO A 621 -5.54 21.73 1.15
C PRO A 621 -4.87 22.39 -0.06
N VAL A 622 -3.59 22.07 -0.31
CA VAL A 622 -2.77 22.68 -1.36
C VAL A 622 -1.99 21.60 -2.10
N TYR A 623 -2.02 21.67 -3.42
CA TYR A 623 -1.22 20.83 -4.31
C TYR A 623 -0.17 21.66 -5.02
N ASP A 624 1.09 21.24 -4.96
CA ASP A 624 2.17 21.84 -5.72
C ASP A 624 2.10 21.41 -7.19
N LEU A 625 2.53 22.31 -8.08
CA LEU A 625 2.46 22.11 -9.52
C LEU A 625 3.71 21.38 -10.04
N GLY A 626 3.49 20.29 -10.75
CA GLY A 626 4.46 19.64 -11.62
C GLY A 626 4.06 19.81 -13.09
N ILE A 627 4.70 19.04 -13.98
CA ILE A 627 4.37 19.03 -15.40
C ILE A 627 3.52 17.80 -15.76
N PRO A 628 2.29 17.98 -16.27
CA PRO A 628 1.44 16.85 -16.68
C PRO A 628 2.12 15.99 -17.76
N LEU A 629 1.88 14.68 -17.73
CA LEU A 629 2.45 13.77 -18.74
C LEU A 629 1.68 13.87 -20.05
N PHE A 630 0.37 13.76 -20.02
CA PHE A 630 -0.49 13.75 -21.20
C PHE A 630 -0.86 15.15 -21.64
N LYS A 631 -1.15 15.31 -22.95
CA LYS A 631 -1.62 16.57 -23.53
C LYS A 631 -2.99 16.95 -22.98
N HIS A 632 -3.86 15.97 -22.82
CA HIS A 632 -5.19 16.18 -22.27
C HIS A 632 -5.64 14.96 -21.46
N LEU A 633 -5.88 15.19 -20.19
CA LEU A 633 -6.50 14.24 -19.28
C LEU A 633 -7.60 14.93 -18.47
N ARG A 634 -8.51 14.15 -17.92
CA ARG A 634 -9.51 14.66 -16.98
C ARG A 634 -9.72 13.68 -15.84
N LEU A 635 -10.06 14.23 -14.66
CA LEU A 635 -10.44 13.46 -13.48
C LEU A 635 -11.81 13.92 -12.99
N TYR A 636 -12.60 12.97 -12.51
CA TYR A 636 -13.92 13.23 -11.94
C TYR A 636 -13.79 13.48 -10.44
N LEU A 637 -14.38 14.57 -9.96
CA LEU A 637 -14.47 14.91 -8.54
C LEU A 637 -15.90 14.62 -8.05
N PRO A 638 -16.12 13.54 -7.29
CA PRO A 638 -17.46 13.12 -6.89
C PRO A 638 -18.18 14.11 -5.97
N GLN A 639 -17.46 14.78 -5.06
CA GLN A 639 -18.05 15.78 -4.16
C GLN A 639 -18.65 16.96 -4.93
N GLU A 640 -17.92 17.49 -5.91
CA GLU A 640 -18.34 18.62 -6.75
C GLU A 640 -19.18 18.17 -7.93
N LYS A 641 -19.29 16.86 -8.18
CA LYS A 641 -19.99 16.26 -9.34
C LYS A 641 -19.55 16.85 -10.67
N LYS A 642 -18.25 17.11 -10.81
CA LYS A 642 -17.68 17.72 -12.02
C LYS A 642 -16.39 17.04 -12.48
N TRP A 643 -16.06 17.25 -13.76
CA TRP A 643 -14.79 16.88 -14.34
C TRP A 643 -13.82 18.05 -14.28
N ILE A 644 -12.61 17.80 -13.80
CA ILE A 644 -11.48 18.70 -13.94
C ILE A 644 -10.71 18.29 -15.18
N HIS A 645 -10.47 19.26 -16.07
CA HIS A 645 -9.69 19.06 -17.28
C HIS A 645 -8.28 19.63 -17.09
N ILE A 646 -7.27 18.82 -17.36
CA ILE A 646 -5.87 19.20 -17.33
C ILE A 646 -5.36 19.20 -18.77
N HIS A 647 -4.92 20.37 -19.24
CA HIS A 647 -4.42 20.57 -20.59
C HIS A 647 -2.96 21.04 -20.56
N ARG A 648 -2.11 20.32 -21.27
CA ARG A 648 -0.73 20.73 -21.55
C ARG A 648 -0.67 21.32 -22.97
N THR A 649 -0.53 22.64 -23.09
CA THR A 649 -0.59 23.36 -24.37
C THR A 649 0.63 23.08 -25.25
N ALA A 650 1.84 23.03 -24.66
CA ALA A 650 3.08 22.68 -25.36
C ALA A 650 3.49 21.24 -25.05
N HIS A 651 3.14 20.31 -25.93
CA HIS A 651 3.49 18.88 -25.83
C HIS A 651 4.48 18.50 -26.93
N THR A 652 5.72 18.96 -26.76
CA THR A 652 6.84 18.65 -27.66
C THR A 652 8.01 18.10 -26.86
N ALA A 653 8.96 17.45 -27.55
CA ALA A 653 10.17 16.91 -26.92
C ALA A 653 11.04 17.98 -26.22
N GLN A 654 10.86 19.25 -26.57
CA GLN A 654 11.61 20.39 -26.00
C GLN A 654 10.85 21.11 -24.87
N ALA A 655 9.61 20.76 -24.58
CA ALA A 655 8.79 21.40 -23.57
C ALA A 655 9.02 20.78 -22.17
N HIS A 656 10.14 21.13 -21.54
CA HIS A 656 10.57 20.56 -20.26
C HIS A 656 10.13 21.36 -19.03
N PHE A 657 9.66 22.60 -19.21
CA PHE A 657 9.40 23.51 -18.09
C PHE A 657 7.96 24.01 -18.09
N LEU A 658 7.42 24.22 -16.89
CA LEU A 658 6.19 24.99 -16.69
C LEU A 658 6.52 26.48 -16.82
N GLN A 659 5.83 27.17 -17.72
CA GLN A 659 5.97 28.63 -17.89
C GLN A 659 4.79 29.34 -17.25
N ASP A 660 3.58 28.99 -17.63
CA ASP A 660 2.34 29.57 -17.11
C ASP A 660 1.32 28.46 -16.83
N VAL A 661 0.68 28.54 -15.67
CA VAL A 661 -0.42 27.68 -15.30
C VAL A 661 -1.64 28.52 -14.98
N SER A 662 -2.80 28.13 -15.46
CA SER A 662 -4.06 28.82 -15.14
C SER A 662 -5.16 27.83 -14.78
N LEU A 663 -6.00 28.23 -13.83
CA LEU A 663 -7.24 27.55 -13.49
C LEU A 663 -8.39 28.49 -13.87
N ASP A 664 -9.29 28.03 -14.73
CA ASP A 664 -10.43 28.83 -15.24
C ASP A 664 -10.00 30.21 -15.78
N GLY A 665 -8.85 30.25 -16.47
CA GLY A 665 -8.27 31.45 -17.07
C GLY A 665 -7.54 32.39 -16.10
N LYS A 666 -7.46 32.05 -14.80
CA LYS A 666 -6.69 32.81 -13.82
C LYS A 666 -5.33 32.14 -13.60
N ARG A 667 -4.25 32.90 -13.65
CA ARG A 667 -2.90 32.41 -13.36
C ARG A 667 -2.83 31.93 -11.90
N ILE A 668 -2.21 30.76 -11.70
CA ILE A 668 -2.01 30.15 -10.38
C ILE A 668 -0.58 29.64 -10.24
N ASP A 669 -0.10 29.62 -8.99
CA ASP A 669 1.19 29.02 -8.62
C ASP A 669 1.01 27.69 -7.86
N ARG A 670 -0.21 27.45 -7.34
CA ARG A 670 -0.64 26.24 -6.63
C ARG A 670 -2.14 26.02 -6.85
N VAL A 671 -2.60 24.80 -6.60
CA VAL A 671 -4.04 24.44 -6.57
C VAL A 671 -4.46 24.25 -5.13
N SER A 672 -5.55 24.88 -4.73
CA SER A 672 -6.16 24.72 -3.38
C SER A 672 -7.62 24.30 -3.50
#